data_1cd23f099aa588052d48fcef9bdb03c8
#
_entry.id   1cd23f099aa588052d48fcef9bdb03c8
#
_cell.length_a   1.000
_cell.length_b   1.000
_cell.length_c   1.000
_cell.angle_alpha   90.00
_cell.angle_beta   90.00
_cell.angle_gamma   90.00
#
_symmetry.space_group_name_H-M   'P 1'
#
loop_
_entity.id
_entity.type
_entity.pdbx_description
1 polymer ?
#
loop_
_entity_poly.entity_id
_entity_poly.type
_entity_poly.pdbx_seq_one_letter_code
_entity_poly.pdbx_strand_id
1 'polypeptide(L)'
;MPVMHPNPGRFLFFALFLLLPIGQFCYAQSASTQPVSSGTVSADTSTSLPDAPEPQVTTGSPSGAAVDPTDRPDVTLAGTPKRFLLDQKAIWTSPLHVRPSDAVWLLPLGTATGLLIGSDQHTMTSLININSNDQHTFNTLSDAGVAALGAMPASMYLWSLFNYAPQARETGLLAGEAVADSLAVSEVGKFISLRDRPLVNNAKGDFFSSSPTESSFPSNHATAAWALAAVIGDEYPGWITRTAVYGLATGVSASRVLAEQHFPSDVLIGSVTGWLIGHYVYRAHHNFSLNPFDSTPMPGDFGVPRTHKTQQAGGPSQPVPVAHHPPRLFTEEDDPDTIGSTNVPMDSWVYAALERLAAMGFIPGQSVSIRPWTRQECLRQLRVAEDLADREDYSSPSLLKQARLLIADLHAEFETGPTYYEVASLESVYGRFGTIAGPALTDSFHFGQTWWNDFGRPLGRGSSAILGYSVRARYGRLFFYDRQELQHGPGNPAESEERNQLINELDQIQPEFDPHIEPIPERSAYTRQRPIELYGGIAFAGNEVSFGKQEIYWGPTNIGPLAFSSNAEPTYSLRFISTRPHPFPLVPSLGTYRFDVVLGKLSGHSYPARPWYNGQKIDLNFGDNLEMSFTRWSIFWGVGHPITFHSFKDNVFSFNSTGTGAYGDRTDPGDRKSNFDFSYRLPFLSRIVTLYADAYSDDDPSPIAAPRRAVWSPGIYFARLPFLSHMDLRVEAVSSTGLATNFGGQHYFINNQYLDGNTNKGFLLGNAVGRDGRAIEARTGYWFSARTRLELGYRQNKIGNDYLPNGGTITDGFVNGSYAFNSHWQAQIFTQYERFLIPSYMTGSQHNTSGWLQIAWTPELHLHK
;
A
#
# COMPACT_ATOMS: atom_id res chain seq x y z
N MET A 1 -33.16 -25.25 -18.45
CA MET A 1 -32.78 -24.51 -17.25
C MET A 1 -31.59 -25.24 -16.64
N PRO A 2 -30.38 -24.77 -16.80
CA PRO A 2 -29.24 -25.32 -16.09
C PRO A 2 -29.05 -24.57 -14.75
N VAL A 3 -28.92 -25.33 -13.71
CA VAL A 3 -28.63 -24.86 -12.34
C VAL A 3 -27.21 -24.30 -12.32
N MET A 4 -27.07 -23.00 -12.16
CA MET A 4 -25.76 -22.33 -11.93
C MET A 4 -25.34 -22.55 -10.49
N HIS A 5 -24.29 -23.32 -10.27
CA HIS A 5 -23.59 -23.37 -9.00
C HIS A 5 -22.86 -22.05 -8.73
N PRO A 6 -22.95 -21.49 -7.52
CA PRO A 6 -22.22 -20.27 -7.19
C PRO A 6 -20.70 -20.53 -7.20
N ASN A 7 -19.98 -19.69 -7.90
CA ASN A 7 -18.53 -19.79 -8.07
C ASN A 7 -17.81 -19.35 -6.78
N PRO A 8 -17.10 -20.22 -6.05
CA PRO A 8 -16.49 -19.92 -4.75
C PRO A 8 -15.39 -18.82 -4.81
N GLY A 9 -14.88 -18.51 -6.00
CA GLY A 9 -13.90 -17.43 -6.17
C GLY A 9 -14.46 -16.01 -5.94
N ARG A 10 -15.79 -15.83 -6.01
CA ARG A 10 -16.43 -14.54 -5.74
C ARG A 10 -16.52 -14.21 -4.24
N PHE A 11 -16.51 -15.22 -3.39
CA PHE A 11 -16.59 -15.06 -1.92
C PHE A 11 -15.26 -14.58 -1.31
N LEU A 12 -14.12 -14.93 -1.90
CA LEU A 12 -12.81 -14.60 -1.33
C LEU A 12 -12.48 -13.10 -1.45
N PHE A 13 -12.96 -12.44 -2.50
CA PHE A 13 -12.66 -11.04 -2.75
C PHE A 13 -13.43 -10.08 -1.80
N PHE A 14 -14.65 -10.48 -1.41
CA PHE A 14 -15.47 -9.69 -0.49
C PHE A 14 -15.07 -9.91 0.98
N ALA A 15 -14.64 -11.13 1.31
CA ALA A 15 -14.16 -11.47 2.65
C ALA A 15 -12.84 -10.77 2.99
N LEU A 16 -11.97 -10.52 2.00
CA LEU A 16 -10.67 -9.88 2.23
C LEU A 16 -10.80 -8.38 2.61
N PHE A 17 -11.86 -7.71 2.16
CA PHE A 17 -12.10 -6.30 2.50
C PHE A 17 -12.83 -6.09 3.85
N LEU A 18 -13.55 -7.11 4.31
CA LEU A 18 -14.29 -7.09 5.57
C LEU A 18 -13.59 -7.87 6.71
N LEU A 19 -12.59 -8.70 6.39
CA LEU A 19 -11.84 -9.53 7.36
C LEU A 19 -10.56 -8.84 7.83
N LEU A 20 -10.64 -7.61 8.29
CA LEU A 20 -9.60 -7.00 9.10
C LEU A 20 -10.00 -6.97 10.58
N PRO A 21 -10.01 -8.11 11.27
CA PRO A 21 -10.00 -8.08 12.71
C PRO A 21 -8.57 -7.89 13.16
N ILE A 22 -8.39 -6.86 13.87
CA ILE A 22 -7.24 -6.39 14.59
C ILE A 22 -6.82 -7.45 15.61
N GLY A 23 -5.96 -8.38 15.21
CA GLY A 23 -5.34 -9.34 16.11
C GLY A 23 -4.05 -8.80 16.70
N GLN A 24 -4.08 -8.20 17.86
CA GLN A 24 -2.85 -8.04 18.66
C GLN A 24 -2.49 -9.38 19.30
N PHE A 25 -1.38 -9.97 18.87
CA PHE A 25 -0.79 -11.10 19.56
C PHE A 25 -0.05 -10.60 20.81
N CYS A 26 -0.63 -10.82 21.99
CA CYS A 26 0.09 -10.66 23.25
C CYS A 26 0.80 -11.98 23.60
N TYR A 27 2.10 -11.86 23.86
CA TYR A 27 2.91 -12.94 24.43
C TYR A 27 2.42 -13.31 25.82
N ALA A 28 2.02 -14.55 26.04
CA ALA A 28 1.93 -15.16 27.36
C ALA A 28 3.29 -15.76 27.72
N GLN A 29 4.03 -15.13 28.61
CA GLN A 29 5.14 -15.79 29.28
C GLN A 29 4.58 -16.76 30.33
N SER A 30 4.81 -18.03 30.13
CA SER A 30 4.60 -19.07 31.14
C SER A 30 5.61 -18.89 32.27
N ALA A 31 5.14 -18.52 33.42
CA ALA A 31 5.92 -18.56 34.65
C ALA A 31 6.06 -19.99 35.11
N SER A 32 7.27 -20.50 35.07
CA SER A 32 7.63 -21.77 35.71
C SER A 32 7.79 -21.55 37.22
N THR A 33 6.90 -22.13 37.99
CA THR A 33 7.04 -22.26 39.44
C THR A 33 8.13 -23.26 39.75
N GLN A 34 9.16 -22.84 40.45
CA GLN A 34 10.02 -23.75 41.24
C GLN A 34 9.88 -23.48 42.74
N PRO A 35 10.00 -24.53 43.59
CA PRO A 35 9.62 -24.46 44.98
C PRO A 35 10.70 -23.84 45.86
N VAL A 36 10.22 -23.11 46.85
CA VAL A 36 11.02 -22.52 47.93
C VAL A 36 11.51 -23.58 48.91
N SER A 37 12.80 -23.70 49.13
CA SER A 37 13.38 -24.44 50.25
C SER A 37 13.71 -23.44 51.35
N SER A 38 13.22 -23.71 52.52
CA SER A 38 13.46 -23.04 53.78
C SER A 38 14.91 -23.19 54.28
N GLY A 39 15.52 -22.10 54.67
CA GLY A 39 16.79 -22.10 55.38
C GLY A 39 16.86 -20.88 56.32
N THR A 40 16.69 -21.16 57.59
CA THR A 40 16.94 -20.29 58.73
C THR A 40 18.44 -20.09 58.93
N VAL A 41 18.88 -18.84 59.30
CA VAL A 41 19.93 -18.56 60.30
C VAL A 41 20.01 -17.05 60.60
N SER A 42 19.70 -16.68 61.83
CA SER A 42 20.31 -15.81 62.86
C SER A 42 21.13 -14.56 62.54
N ALA A 43 20.64 -13.52 63.04
CA ALA A 43 21.14 -12.50 63.98
C ALA A 43 22.56 -11.93 63.94
N ASP A 44 22.54 -10.60 64.18
CA ASP A 44 23.49 -9.71 64.85
C ASP A 44 24.41 -8.89 63.95
N THR A 45 24.23 -7.62 63.90
CA THR A 45 24.91 -6.62 64.77
C THR A 45 24.53 -5.18 64.43
N SER A 46 24.21 -4.45 65.42
CA SER A 46 23.87 -3.03 65.46
C SER A 46 25.04 -2.10 65.11
N THR A 47 24.78 -1.07 64.36
CA THR A 47 25.48 0.22 64.50
C THR A 47 24.52 1.36 64.27
N SER A 48 24.33 2.15 65.33
CA SER A 48 23.51 3.34 65.43
C SER A 48 24.09 4.52 64.67
N LEU A 49 23.28 5.24 63.91
CA LEU A 49 23.48 6.60 63.44
C LEU A 49 22.44 7.55 64.07
N PRO A 50 22.77 8.81 64.30
CA PRO A 50 22.02 9.67 65.23
C PRO A 50 20.76 10.25 64.60
N ASP A 51 19.75 10.50 65.48
CA ASP A 51 18.41 11.02 65.22
C ASP A 51 18.41 12.37 64.48
N ALA A 52 17.58 12.50 63.45
CA ALA A 52 17.17 13.78 62.88
C ALA A 52 15.92 14.34 63.64
N PRO A 53 15.77 15.66 63.76
CA PRO A 53 14.72 16.24 64.58
C PRO A 53 13.34 16.09 63.97
N GLU A 54 12.33 15.80 64.83
CA GLU A 54 10.89 15.72 64.50
C GLU A 54 10.35 17.02 63.89
N PRO A 55 9.54 16.96 62.84
CA PRO A 55 8.82 18.12 62.32
C PRO A 55 7.56 18.38 63.17
N GLN A 56 7.43 19.59 63.59
CA GLN A 56 6.26 20.09 64.33
C GLN A 56 4.97 20.04 63.54
N VAL A 57 3.95 19.42 64.08
CA VAL A 57 2.60 19.38 63.54
C VAL A 57 1.93 20.73 63.66
N THR A 58 1.77 21.50 62.62
CA THR A 58 0.85 22.61 62.52
C THR A 58 -0.50 22.11 62.06
N THR A 59 -1.50 22.26 62.95
CA THR A 59 -2.91 22.00 62.61
C THR A 59 -3.42 22.99 61.56
N GLY A 60 -3.52 22.52 60.35
CA GLY A 60 -4.13 23.23 59.22
C GLY A 60 -5.32 22.40 58.69
N SER A 61 -6.42 23.08 58.39
CA SER A 61 -7.73 22.60 57.91
C SER A 61 -7.68 21.49 56.89
N PRO A 62 -8.74 20.65 56.76
CA PRO A 62 -8.73 19.47 55.89
C PRO A 62 -8.63 19.87 54.42
N SER A 63 -7.45 19.72 53.88
CA SER A 63 -7.18 19.75 52.48
C SER A 63 -7.80 18.48 51.84
N GLY A 64 -8.69 18.67 50.89
CA GLY A 64 -9.30 17.55 50.16
C GLY A 64 -8.24 16.57 49.65
N ALA A 65 -8.47 15.29 49.95
CA ALA A 65 -7.64 14.20 49.46
C ALA A 65 -7.50 14.35 47.95
N ALA A 66 -6.25 14.38 47.46
CA ALA A 66 -5.97 14.26 46.04
C ALA A 66 -6.52 12.89 45.60
N VAL A 67 -7.62 12.90 44.82
CA VAL A 67 -8.19 11.70 44.21
C VAL A 67 -7.13 11.17 43.27
N ASP A 68 -6.73 9.91 43.48
CA ASP A 68 -5.86 9.18 42.58
C ASP A 68 -6.53 9.21 41.17
N PRO A 69 -5.86 9.67 40.11
CA PRO A 69 -6.46 9.71 38.75
C PRO A 69 -6.90 8.35 38.22
N THR A 70 -6.50 7.26 38.89
CA THR A 70 -6.92 5.88 38.57
C THR A 70 -8.20 5.45 39.29
N ASP A 71 -8.65 6.18 40.34
CA ASP A 71 -9.81 5.83 41.12
C ASP A 71 -11.08 6.50 40.56
N ARG A 72 -11.62 5.95 39.48
CA ARG A 72 -12.93 6.38 38.96
C ARG A 72 -14.06 5.71 39.73
N PRO A 73 -15.17 6.43 39.96
CA PRO A 73 -16.30 5.83 40.67
C PRO A 73 -16.91 4.67 39.83
N ASP A 74 -17.36 3.63 40.54
CA ASP A 74 -18.02 2.49 39.91
C ASP A 74 -19.14 2.91 38.96
N VAL A 75 -19.22 2.26 37.79
CA VAL A 75 -20.29 2.46 36.86
C VAL A 75 -21.60 1.94 37.40
N THR A 76 -22.60 2.81 37.50
CA THR A 76 -23.91 2.44 38.06
C THR A 76 -25.04 2.65 37.08
N LEU A 77 -26.06 1.81 37.08
CA LEU A 77 -27.24 1.94 36.22
C LEU A 77 -27.95 3.29 36.41
N ALA A 78 -28.04 3.81 37.63
CA ALA A 78 -28.65 5.12 37.92
C ALA A 78 -27.87 6.30 37.30
N GLY A 79 -26.56 6.12 37.06
CA GLY A 79 -25.70 7.11 36.43
C GLY A 79 -25.79 7.12 34.89
N THR A 80 -26.27 6.04 34.25
CA THR A 80 -26.30 5.89 32.81
C THR A 80 -26.99 7.05 32.06
N PRO A 81 -28.17 7.58 32.47
CA PRO A 81 -28.77 8.68 31.72
C PRO A 81 -27.92 9.95 31.69
N LYS A 82 -27.21 10.24 32.79
CA LYS A 82 -26.33 11.40 32.87
C LYS A 82 -25.10 11.21 31.99
N ARG A 83 -24.50 10.01 32.02
CA ARG A 83 -23.33 9.68 31.13
C ARG A 83 -23.72 9.75 29.68
N PHE A 84 -24.84 9.12 29.26
CA PHE A 84 -25.37 9.21 27.90
C PHE A 84 -25.47 10.66 27.40
N LEU A 85 -26.04 11.59 28.18
CA LEU A 85 -26.15 12.99 27.76
C LEU A 85 -24.77 13.69 27.65
N LEU A 86 -23.83 13.34 28.51
CA LEU A 86 -22.46 13.88 28.43
C LEU A 86 -21.72 13.31 27.23
N ASP A 87 -21.89 12.03 26.94
CA ASP A 87 -21.29 11.33 25.79
C ASP A 87 -21.86 11.86 24.47
N GLN A 88 -23.18 12.02 24.37
CA GLN A 88 -23.79 12.65 23.19
C GLN A 88 -23.23 14.06 22.98
N LYS A 89 -23.11 14.87 24.05
CA LYS A 89 -22.48 16.19 23.91
C LYS A 89 -21.05 16.09 23.39
N ALA A 90 -20.23 15.20 23.94
CA ALA A 90 -18.83 15.03 23.54
C ALA A 90 -18.73 14.54 22.07
N ILE A 91 -19.55 13.55 21.70
CA ILE A 91 -19.60 13.00 20.35
C ILE A 91 -19.98 14.08 19.32
N TRP A 92 -21.05 14.84 19.58
CA TRP A 92 -21.51 15.88 18.64
C TRP A 92 -20.60 17.13 18.58
N THR A 93 -19.81 17.36 19.62
CA THR A 93 -18.82 18.43 19.60
C THR A 93 -17.45 17.98 19.10
N SER A 94 -17.21 16.68 18.94
CA SER A 94 -15.93 16.13 18.49
C SER A 94 -15.47 16.66 17.12
N PRO A 95 -16.34 16.92 16.13
CA PRO A 95 -15.90 17.53 14.86
C PRO A 95 -15.25 18.91 15.00
N LEU A 96 -15.55 19.63 16.09
CA LEU A 96 -14.94 20.94 16.39
C LEU A 96 -13.52 20.81 16.97
N HIS A 97 -13.11 19.60 17.34
CA HIS A 97 -11.83 19.31 17.98
C HIS A 97 -10.92 18.44 17.09
N VAL A 98 -11.27 18.26 15.81
CA VAL A 98 -10.46 17.52 14.83
C VAL A 98 -9.11 18.21 14.67
N ARG A 99 -8.04 17.42 14.79
CA ARG A 99 -6.65 17.88 14.65
C ARG A 99 -6.10 17.49 13.28
N PRO A 100 -5.08 18.17 12.78
CA PRO A 100 -4.41 17.75 11.53
C PRO A 100 -3.90 16.30 11.57
N SER A 101 -3.51 15.80 12.75
CA SER A 101 -3.12 14.39 12.95
C SER A 101 -4.24 13.40 12.66
N ASP A 102 -5.50 13.80 12.81
CA ASP A 102 -6.65 12.93 12.60
C ASP A 102 -6.89 12.66 11.11
N ALA A 103 -6.29 13.45 10.23
CA ALA A 103 -6.29 13.22 8.80
C ALA A 103 -5.73 11.83 8.41
N VAL A 104 -4.83 11.27 9.23
CA VAL A 104 -4.23 9.93 9.03
C VAL A 104 -5.29 8.83 8.95
N TRP A 105 -6.39 8.95 9.65
CA TRP A 105 -7.47 7.96 9.63
C TRP A 105 -8.75 8.49 8.95
N LEU A 106 -9.03 9.79 9.03
CA LEU A 106 -10.21 10.40 8.38
C LEU A 106 -10.12 10.38 6.85
N LEU A 107 -8.94 10.66 6.28
CA LEU A 107 -8.77 10.65 4.82
C LEU A 107 -8.90 9.24 4.22
N PRO A 108 -8.27 8.18 4.75
CA PRO A 108 -8.53 6.82 4.28
C PRO A 108 -10.00 6.41 4.41
N LEU A 109 -10.63 6.75 5.53
CA LEU A 109 -12.05 6.45 5.75
C LEU A 109 -12.92 7.20 4.73
N GLY A 110 -12.69 8.50 4.55
CA GLY A 110 -13.43 9.31 3.57
C GLY A 110 -13.22 8.81 2.15
N THR A 111 -11.98 8.47 1.80
CA THR A 111 -11.66 7.90 0.49
C THR A 111 -12.33 6.55 0.27
N ALA A 112 -12.21 5.62 1.22
CA ALA A 112 -12.85 4.32 1.14
C ALA A 112 -14.37 4.44 1.04
N THR A 113 -14.97 5.33 1.83
CA THR A 113 -16.40 5.61 1.78
C THR A 113 -16.82 6.16 0.42
N GLY A 114 -16.09 7.15 -0.12
CA GLY A 114 -16.37 7.73 -1.43
C GLY A 114 -16.26 6.71 -2.57
N LEU A 115 -15.23 5.87 -2.54
CA LEU A 115 -15.04 4.78 -3.50
C LEU A 115 -16.17 3.75 -3.42
N LEU A 116 -16.57 3.36 -2.21
CA LEU A 116 -17.67 2.43 -2.01
C LEU A 116 -18.99 3.04 -2.49
N ILE A 117 -19.31 4.28 -2.15
CA ILE A 117 -20.52 4.96 -2.66
C ILE A 117 -20.52 4.97 -4.20
N GLY A 118 -19.38 5.25 -4.82
CA GLY A 118 -19.23 5.23 -6.28
C GLY A 118 -19.40 3.84 -6.91
N SER A 119 -19.12 2.77 -6.17
CA SER A 119 -19.22 1.38 -6.64
C SER A 119 -20.44 0.62 -6.11
N ASP A 120 -21.19 1.19 -5.17
CA ASP A 120 -22.29 0.51 -4.47
C ASP A 120 -23.33 -0.06 -5.43
N GLN A 121 -23.79 0.71 -6.42
CA GLN A 121 -24.74 0.24 -7.42
C GLN A 121 -24.21 -0.96 -8.20
N HIS A 122 -22.98 -0.86 -8.68
CA HIS A 122 -22.35 -1.96 -9.43
C HIS A 122 -22.17 -3.20 -8.55
N THR A 123 -21.73 -3.02 -7.31
CA THR A 123 -21.57 -4.12 -6.36
C THR A 123 -22.87 -4.86 -6.11
N MET A 124 -23.98 -4.12 -5.89
CA MET A 124 -25.28 -4.72 -5.60
C MET A 124 -25.90 -5.39 -6.82
N THR A 125 -25.78 -4.78 -8.02
CA THR A 125 -26.42 -5.31 -9.24
C THR A 125 -25.62 -6.40 -9.94
N SER A 126 -24.30 -6.39 -9.84
CA SER A 126 -23.42 -7.27 -10.62
C SER A 126 -22.72 -8.34 -9.79
N LEU A 127 -22.39 -8.07 -8.53
CA LEU A 127 -21.67 -8.99 -7.66
C LEU A 127 -22.58 -9.69 -6.65
N ILE A 128 -23.61 -9.01 -6.14
CA ILE A 128 -24.55 -9.50 -5.14
C ILE A 128 -25.93 -9.63 -5.79
N ASN A 129 -26.14 -10.72 -6.51
CA ASN A 129 -27.45 -11.08 -7.03
C ASN A 129 -27.88 -12.38 -6.37
N ILE A 130 -28.60 -12.27 -5.26
CA ILE A 130 -28.96 -13.39 -4.39
C ILE A 130 -30.46 -13.62 -4.47
N ASN A 131 -30.88 -14.88 -4.41
CA ASN A 131 -32.31 -15.22 -4.39
C ASN A 131 -32.99 -14.83 -3.07
N SER A 132 -34.29 -14.72 -3.06
CA SER A 132 -35.09 -14.27 -1.89
C SER A 132 -34.90 -15.15 -0.63
N ASN A 133 -34.65 -16.46 -0.78
CA ASN A 133 -34.46 -17.36 0.35
C ASN A 133 -33.10 -17.08 1.02
N ASP A 134 -32.05 -16.81 0.24
CA ASP A 134 -30.71 -16.47 0.76
C ASP A 134 -30.73 -15.09 1.41
N GLN A 135 -31.46 -14.10 0.83
CA GLN A 135 -31.66 -12.79 1.47
C GLN A 135 -32.30 -12.92 2.86
N HIS A 136 -33.38 -13.74 2.98
CA HIS A 136 -33.99 -14.00 4.27
C HIS A 136 -33.03 -14.67 5.26
N THR A 137 -32.25 -15.63 4.80
CA THR A 137 -31.25 -16.33 5.62
C THR A 137 -30.19 -15.36 6.15
N PHE A 138 -29.62 -14.50 5.30
CA PHE A 138 -28.63 -13.51 5.71
C PHE A 138 -29.22 -12.43 6.63
N ASN A 139 -30.46 -12.02 6.41
CA ASN A 139 -31.13 -11.12 7.32
C ASN A 139 -31.30 -11.73 8.71
N THR A 140 -31.79 -12.97 8.79
CA THR A 140 -31.91 -13.72 10.05
C THR A 140 -30.55 -13.91 10.74
N LEU A 141 -29.50 -14.20 9.97
CA LEU A 141 -28.14 -14.36 10.50
C LEU A 141 -27.60 -13.04 11.09
N SER A 142 -27.86 -11.93 10.45
CA SER A 142 -27.51 -10.59 10.94
C SER A 142 -28.24 -10.28 12.27
N ASP A 143 -29.55 -10.53 12.34
CA ASP A 143 -30.35 -10.29 13.56
C ASP A 143 -29.89 -11.18 14.71
N ALA A 144 -29.64 -12.47 14.44
CA ALA A 144 -29.12 -13.42 15.42
C ALA A 144 -27.70 -13.04 15.88
N GLY A 145 -26.86 -12.52 15.00
CA GLY A 145 -25.51 -12.06 15.31
C GLY A 145 -25.50 -10.86 16.27
N VAL A 146 -26.34 -9.86 16.01
CA VAL A 146 -26.49 -8.71 16.93
C VAL A 146 -27.07 -9.17 18.26
N ALA A 147 -28.09 -10.03 18.23
CA ALA A 147 -28.67 -10.59 19.47
C ALA A 147 -27.64 -11.38 20.28
N ALA A 148 -26.78 -12.18 19.67
CA ALA A 148 -25.71 -12.92 20.31
C ALA A 148 -24.68 -11.99 20.97
N LEU A 149 -24.24 -10.93 20.22
CA LEU A 149 -23.32 -9.92 20.77
C LEU A 149 -23.94 -9.17 21.97
N GLY A 150 -25.23 -8.81 21.91
CA GLY A 150 -25.92 -8.11 22.98
C GLY A 150 -26.24 -9.03 24.17
N ALA A 151 -26.50 -10.32 23.93
CA ALA A 151 -26.78 -11.29 24.99
C ALA A 151 -25.56 -11.54 25.91
N MET A 152 -24.33 -11.44 25.38
CA MET A 152 -23.11 -11.61 26.17
C MET A 152 -23.03 -10.59 27.34
N PRO A 153 -22.94 -9.27 27.10
CA PRO A 153 -22.86 -8.28 28.17
C PRO A 153 -24.14 -8.24 29.04
N ALA A 154 -25.31 -8.51 28.44
CA ALA A 154 -26.56 -8.62 29.21
C ALA A 154 -26.53 -9.77 30.23
N SER A 155 -26.06 -10.96 29.80
CA SER A 155 -25.90 -12.10 30.71
C SER A 155 -24.84 -11.85 31.78
N MET A 156 -23.73 -11.18 31.45
CA MET A 156 -22.70 -10.75 32.39
C MET A 156 -23.26 -9.79 33.45
N TYR A 157 -24.05 -8.81 33.01
CA TYR A 157 -24.74 -7.92 33.94
C TYR A 157 -25.69 -8.69 34.88
N LEU A 158 -26.55 -9.55 34.37
CA LEU A 158 -27.47 -10.35 35.16
C LEU A 158 -26.73 -11.30 36.11
N TRP A 159 -25.64 -11.93 35.69
CA TRP A 159 -24.79 -12.73 36.56
C TRP A 159 -24.21 -11.91 37.70
N SER A 160 -23.81 -10.67 37.46
CA SER A 160 -23.24 -9.77 38.44
C SER A 160 -24.23 -9.33 39.54
N LEU A 161 -25.55 -9.47 39.31
CA LEU A 161 -26.57 -9.19 40.31
C LEU A 161 -26.63 -10.24 41.41
N PHE A 162 -26.16 -11.46 41.12
CA PHE A 162 -26.18 -12.61 42.05
C PHE A 162 -24.78 -12.97 42.55
N ASN A 163 -23.74 -12.44 41.94
CA ASN A 163 -22.35 -12.75 42.24
C ASN A 163 -21.54 -11.46 42.33
N TYR A 164 -20.53 -11.41 43.20
CA TYR A 164 -19.58 -10.29 43.20
C TYR A 164 -18.67 -10.33 42.00
N ALA A 165 -19.10 -9.72 40.92
CA ALA A 165 -18.39 -9.69 39.64
C ALA A 165 -18.40 -8.24 39.07
N PRO A 166 -17.58 -7.33 39.62
CA PRO A 166 -17.61 -5.91 39.26
C PRO A 166 -17.28 -5.65 37.79
N GLN A 167 -16.30 -6.34 37.22
CA GLN A 167 -15.95 -6.23 35.80
C GLN A 167 -17.11 -6.67 34.87
N ALA A 168 -17.77 -7.79 35.20
CA ALA A 168 -18.93 -8.27 34.41
C ALA A 168 -20.11 -7.31 34.46
N ARG A 169 -20.30 -6.64 35.60
CA ARG A 169 -21.32 -5.59 35.80
C ARG A 169 -21.01 -4.37 34.94
N GLU A 170 -19.77 -3.93 34.97
CA GLU A 170 -19.31 -2.77 34.20
C GLU A 170 -19.42 -3.05 32.69
N THR A 171 -18.95 -4.20 32.21
CA THR A 171 -19.09 -4.63 30.81
C THR A 171 -20.55 -4.54 30.35
N GLY A 172 -21.49 -5.05 31.13
CA GLY A 172 -22.93 -5.01 30.81
C GLY A 172 -23.48 -3.59 30.67
N LEU A 173 -23.10 -2.69 31.59
CA LEU A 173 -23.57 -1.31 31.58
C LEU A 173 -22.93 -0.49 30.44
N LEU A 174 -21.60 -0.56 30.28
CA LEU A 174 -20.90 0.16 29.23
C LEU A 174 -21.28 -0.31 27.81
N ALA A 175 -21.49 -1.60 27.62
CA ALA A 175 -21.94 -2.14 26.34
C ALA A 175 -23.35 -1.63 25.98
N GLY A 176 -24.26 -1.60 26.97
CA GLY A 176 -25.61 -1.03 26.76
C GLY A 176 -25.56 0.47 26.46
N GLU A 177 -24.71 1.22 27.15
CA GLU A 177 -24.49 2.66 26.94
C GLU A 177 -23.90 2.92 25.54
N ALA A 178 -22.85 2.18 25.14
CA ALA A 178 -22.24 2.31 23.81
C ALA A 178 -23.21 2.02 22.66
N VAL A 179 -24.11 1.03 22.82
CA VAL A 179 -25.17 0.77 21.83
C VAL A 179 -26.15 1.95 21.77
N ALA A 180 -26.60 2.46 22.91
CA ALA A 180 -27.52 3.59 22.95
C ALA A 180 -26.91 4.84 22.29
N ASP A 181 -25.65 5.15 22.61
CA ASP A 181 -24.94 6.29 22.04
C ASP A 181 -24.73 6.15 20.53
N SER A 182 -24.27 4.99 20.11
CA SER A 182 -23.98 4.75 18.70
C SER A 182 -25.26 4.70 17.82
N LEU A 183 -26.34 4.14 18.33
CA LEU A 183 -27.62 4.14 17.64
C LEU A 183 -28.23 5.55 17.55
N ALA A 184 -28.10 6.39 18.59
CA ALA A 184 -28.54 7.78 18.52
C ALA A 184 -27.82 8.53 17.39
N VAL A 185 -26.52 8.35 17.25
CA VAL A 185 -25.72 8.95 16.15
C VAL A 185 -26.15 8.37 14.79
N SER A 186 -26.36 7.07 14.72
CA SER A 186 -26.77 6.40 13.47
C SER A 186 -28.16 6.87 13.01
N GLU A 187 -29.12 7.03 13.92
CA GLU A 187 -30.47 7.54 13.58
C GLU A 187 -30.41 8.99 13.07
N VAL A 188 -29.60 9.85 13.68
CA VAL A 188 -29.39 11.21 13.13
C VAL A 188 -28.76 11.14 11.74
N GLY A 189 -27.78 10.22 11.53
CA GLY A 189 -27.19 9.99 10.23
C GLY A 189 -28.23 9.61 9.18
N LYS A 190 -29.18 8.73 9.50
CA LYS A 190 -30.30 8.34 8.62
C LYS A 190 -31.23 9.51 8.32
N PHE A 191 -31.53 10.30 9.34
CA PHE A 191 -32.37 11.50 9.16
C PHE A 191 -31.73 12.54 8.23
N ILE A 192 -30.41 12.64 8.24
CA ILE A 192 -29.67 13.56 7.38
C ILE A 192 -29.50 13.00 5.96
N SER A 193 -29.17 11.71 5.83
CA SER A 193 -28.81 11.11 4.54
C SER A 193 -30.00 10.77 3.66
N LEU A 194 -31.11 10.30 4.24
CA LEU A 194 -32.34 9.87 3.56
C LEU A 194 -32.05 8.99 2.32
N ARG A 195 -31.10 8.07 2.45
CA ARG A 195 -30.58 7.26 1.34
C ARG A 195 -31.47 6.06 1.04
N ASP A 196 -31.80 5.84 -0.23
CA ASP A 196 -32.52 4.65 -0.69
C ASP A 196 -31.76 3.36 -0.39
N ARG A 197 -32.51 2.26 -0.15
CA ARG A 197 -31.95 0.91 0.05
C ARG A 197 -31.61 0.23 -1.28
N PRO A 198 -30.73 -0.81 -1.29
CA PRO A 198 -30.35 -1.52 -2.51
C PRO A 198 -31.52 -2.12 -3.31
N LEU A 199 -32.61 -2.52 -2.62
CA LEU A 199 -33.78 -3.08 -3.27
C LEU A 199 -34.67 -2.05 -4.02
N VAL A 200 -34.33 -0.77 -3.92
CA VAL A 200 -35.09 0.34 -4.56
C VAL A 200 -34.28 0.91 -5.72
N ASN A 201 -34.98 1.35 -6.78
CA ASN A 201 -34.39 2.08 -7.92
C ASN A 201 -33.20 1.39 -8.59
N ASN A 202 -33.17 0.08 -8.71
CA ASN A 202 -32.08 -0.69 -9.28
C ASN A 202 -30.74 -0.39 -8.55
N ALA A 203 -30.81 -0.37 -7.23
CA ALA A 203 -29.67 -0.16 -6.32
C ALA A 203 -28.89 1.14 -6.59
N LYS A 204 -29.50 2.21 -7.05
CA LYS A 204 -28.81 3.49 -7.26
C LYS A 204 -28.33 4.11 -5.96
N GLY A 205 -29.05 3.90 -4.85
CA GLY A 205 -28.70 4.44 -3.54
C GLY A 205 -28.71 5.96 -3.51
N ASP A 206 -29.76 6.56 -4.12
CA ASP A 206 -29.92 8.01 -4.18
C ASP A 206 -30.06 8.59 -2.77
N PHE A 207 -29.34 9.67 -2.48
CA PHE A 207 -29.43 10.41 -1.22
C PHE A 207 -30.59 11.40 -1.27
N PHE A 208 -31.19 11.70 -0.11
CA PHE A 208 -32.32 12.61 0.07
C PHE A 208 -33.60 12.19 -0.67
N SER A 209 -33.75 10.90 -0.93
CA SER A 209 -34.88 10.34 -1.68
C SER A 209 -35.77 9.43 -0.86
N SER A 210 -35.34 8.93 0.30
CA SER A 210 -36.03 8.03 1.19
C SER A 210 -36.67 8.75 2.39
N SER A 211 -37.49 8.02 3.17
CA SER A 211 -37.96 8.48 4.48
C SER A 211 -36.92 8.17 5.58
N PRO A 212 -36.88 8.90 6.71
CA PRO A 212 -35.93 8.63 7.79
C PRO A 212 -36.00 7.19 8.33
N THR A 213 -37.16 6.58 8.36
CA THR A 213 -37.39 5.20 8.86
C THR A 213 -36.92 4.15 7.86
N GLU A 214 -36.83 4.48 6.57
CA GLU A 214 -36.43 3.58 5.50
C GLU A 214 -35.01 3.83 5.00
N SER A 215 -34.37 4.88 5.49
CA SER A 215 -33.01 5.25 5.07
C SER A 215 -31.99 4.14 5.32
N SER A 216 -31.14 3.89 4.33
CA SER A 216 -30.13 2.86 4.40
C SER A 216 -28.85 3.30 5.13
N PHE A 217 -28.50 4.58 5.12
CA PHE A 217 -27.20 5.08 5.59
C PHE A 217 -27.32 5.86 6.91
N PRO A 218 -26.48 5.49 7.92
CA PRO A 218 -25.66 4.30 8.03
C PRO A 218 -26.42 3.05 8.52
N SER A 219 -25.75 1.88 8.58
CA SER A 219 -26.36 0.62 9.00
C SER A 219 -26.43 0.47 10.52
N ASN A 220 -27.63 0.46 11.12
CA ASN A 220 -27.82 0.31 12.55
C ASN A 220 -27.30 -1.04 13.10
N HIS A 221 -27.50 -2.14 12.38
CA HIS A 221 -27.01 -3.46 12.79
C HIS A 221 -25.48 -3.48 12.87
N ALA A 222 -24.81 -2.94 11.86
CA ALA A 222 -23.37 -2.82 11.87
C ALA A 222 -22.91 -1.91 13.01
N THR A 223 -23.56 -0.77 13.21
CA THR A 223 -23.24 0.19 14.27
C THR A 223 -23.35 -0.46 15.65
N ALA A 224 -24.46 -1.13 15.96
CA ALA A 224 -24.64 -1.79 17.24
C ALA A 224 -23.66 -2.95 17.46
N ALA A 225 -23.45 -3.80 16.43
CA ALA A 225 -22.55 -4.95 16.51
C ALA A 225 -21.11 -4.53 16.82
N TRP A 226 -20.61 -3.48 16.15
CA TRP A 226 -19.25 -2.99 16.37
C TRP A 226 -19.08 -2.21 17.66
N ALA A 227 -20.13 -1.51 18.16
CA ALA A 227 -20.12 -0.89 19.49
C ALA A 227 -20.00 -1.93 20.60
N LEU A 228 -20.81 -3.01 20.54
CA LEU A 228 -20.73 -4.14 21.46
C LEU A 228 -19.37 -4.83 21.41
N ALA A 229 -18.88 -5.13 20.19
CA ALA A 229 -17.60 -5.80 20.03
C ALA A 229 -16.43 -4.96 20.55
N ALA A 230 -16.49 -3.63 20.43
CA ALA A 230 -15.46 -2.74 20.94
C ALA A 230 -15.41 -2.77 22.49
N VAL A 231 -16.54 -2.61 23.17
CA VAL A 231 -16.57 -2.65 24.64
C VAL A 231 -16.13 -4.01 25.18
N ILE A 232 -16.66 -5.11 24.62
CA ILE A 232 -16.28 -6.47 25.09
C ILE A 232 -14.80 -6.74 24.81
N GLY A 233 -14.30 -6.34 23.65
CA GLY A 233 -12.91 -6.53 23.24
C GLY A 233 -11.91 -5.72 24.06
N ASP A 234 -12.33 -4.56 24.60
CA ASP A 234 -11.50 -3.74 25.48
C ASP A 234 -11.55 -4.25 26.93
N GLU A 235 -12.71 -4.63 27.43
CA GLU A 235 -12.84 -5.24 28.76
C GLU A 235 -12.12 -6.58 28.89
N TYR A 236 -12.11 -7.37 27.82
CA TYR A 236 -11.46 -8.68 27.76
C TYR A 236 -10.45 -8.72 26.61
N PRO A 237 -9.28 -8.11 26.76
CA PRO A 237 -8.33 -7.89 25.65
C PRO A 237 -7.61 -9.13 25.14
N GLY A 238 -8.04 -10.33 25.57
CA GLY A 238 -7.52 -11.61 25.07
C GLY A 238 -7.75 -11.75 23.55
N TRP A 239 -6.76 -12.29 22.83
CA TRP A 239 -6.84 -12.46 21.38
C TRP A 239 -8.05 -13.30 20.94
N ILE A 240 -8.42 -14.35 21.71
CA ILE A 240 -9.59 -15.18 21.42
C ILE A 240 -10.87 -14.37 21.49
N THR A 241 -11.06 -13.60 22.57
CA THR A 241 -12.24 -12.74 22.74
C THR A 241 -12.35 -11.72 21.62
N ARG A 242 -11.28 -10.99 21.34
CA ARG A 242 -11.25 -9.99 20.25
C ARG A 242 -11.57 -10.62 18.91
N THR A 243 -10.95 -11.76 18.58
CA THR A 243 -11.23 -12.46 17.32
C THR A 243 -12.69 -12.91 17.22
N ALA A 244 -13.26 -13.42 18.32
CA ALA A 244 -14.64 -13.88 18.34
C ALA A 244 -15.63 -12.73 18.16
N VAL A 245 -15.50 -11.63 18.96
CA VAL A 245 -16.48 -10.53 18.91
C VAL A 245 -16.36 -9.70 17.64
N TYR A 246 -15.14 -9.39 17.18
CA TYR A 246 -14.96 -8.66 15.91
C TYR A 246 -15.27 -9.54 14.70
N GLY A 247 -15.00 -10.84 14.75
CA GLY A 247 -15.41 -11.79 13.72
C GLY A 247 -16.93 -11.86 13.60
N LEU A 248 -17.65 -11.88 14.72
CA LEU A 248 -19.12 -11.88 14.74
C LEU A 248 -19.68 -10.54 14.24
N ALA A 249 -19.11 -9.40 14.66
CA ALA A 249 -19.51 -8.09 14.16
C ALA A 249 -19.27 -7.93 12.65
N THR A 250 -18.15 -8.48 12.14
CA THR A 250 -17.87 -8.56 10.70
C THR A 250 -18.90 -9.43 9.99
N GLY A 251 -19.26 -10.57 10.57
CA GLY A 251 -20.30 -11.46 10.04
C GLY A 251 -21.66 -10.77 9.94
N VAL A 252 -22.05 -10.01 10.96
CA VAL A 252 -23.26 -9.17 10.95
C VAL A 252 -23.19 -8.16 9.81
N SER A 253 -22.08 -7.44 9.71
CA SER A 253 -21.86 -6.42 8.67
C SER A 253 -21.95 -7.00 7.26
N ALA A 254 -21.29 -8.12 7.00
CA ALA A 254 -21.35 -8.82 5.71
C ALA A 254 -22.78 -9.32 5.38
N SER A 255 -23.49 -9.86 6.40
CA SER A 255 -24.85 -10.34 6.22
C SER A 255 -25.84 -9.23 5.84
N ARG A 256 -25.63 -7.98 6.30
CA ARG A 256 -26.50 -6.84 5.91
C ARG A 256 -26.36 -6.50 4.43
N VAL A 257 -25.13 -6.61 3.89
CA VAL A 257 -24.89 -6.41 2.46
C VAL A 257 -25.45 -7.56 1.63
N LEU A 258 -25.20 -8.81 2.06
CA LEU A 258 -25.69 -10.01 1.39
C LEU A 258 -27.22 -10.12 1.45
N ALA A 259 -27.85 -9.61 2.49
CA ALA A 259 -29.32 -9.51 2.57
C ALA A 259 -29.91 -8.36 1.73
N GLU A 260 -29.09 -7.61 0.98
CA GLU A 260 -29.48 -6.43 0.18
C GLU A 260 -30.22 -5.36 0.99
N GLN A 261 -29.96 -5.29 2.32
CA GLN A 261 -30.57 -4.29 3.19
C GLN A 261 -29.75 -2.99 3.25
N HIS A 262 -28.45 -3.09 3.00
CA HIS A 262 -27.53 -1.97 3.08
C HIS A 262 -26.44 -2.09 2.01
N PHE A 263 -25.94 -0.95 1.56
CA PHE A 263 -24.78 -0.89 0.70
C PHE A 263 -23.49 -1.15 1.49
N PRO A 264 -22.40 -1.59 0.83
CA PRO A 264 -21.08 -1.68 1.47
C PRO A 264 -20.63 -0.40 2.18
N SER A 265 -20.90 0.77 1.62
CA SER A 265 -20.57 2.07 2.24
C SER A 265 -21.38 2.35 3.52
N ASP A 266 -22.67 1.95 3.56
CA ASP A 266 -23.53 2.11 4.75
C ASP A 266 -22.99 1.30 5.92
N VAL A 267 -22.54 0.09 5.61
CA VAL A 267 -22.00 -0.87 6.57
C VAL A 267 -20.62 -0.42 7.06
N LEU A 268 -19.77 0.09 6.17
CA LEU A 268 -18.45 0.63 6.56
C LEU A 268 -18.60 1.77 7.58
N ILE A 269 -19.42 2.76 7.25
CA ILE A 269 -19.62 3.92 8.16
C ILE A 269 -20.30 3.49 9.45
N GLY A 270 -21.31 2.61 9.38
CA GLY A 270 -21.94 2.06 10.58
C GLY A 270 -20.92 1.34 11.48
N SER A 271 -20.09 0.48 10.91
CA SER A 271 -19.06 -0.27 11.63
C SER A 271 -18.03 0.65 12.32
N VAL A 272 -17.53 1.64 11.59
CA VAL A 272 -16.56 2.61 12.13
C VAL A 272 -17.19 3.47 13.22
N THR A 273 -18.42 3.95 13.03
CA THR A 273 -19.15 4.73 14.02
C THR A 273 -19.35 3.94 15.30
N GLY A 274 -19.83 2.68 15.20
CA GLY A 274 -20.01 1.81 16.36
C GLY A 274 -18.70 1.54 17.10
N TRP A 275 -17.65 1.21 16.35
CA TRP A 275 -16.32 0.94 16.91
C TRP A 275 -15.74 2.15 17.66
N LEU A 276 -15.78 3.34 17.05
CA LEU A 276 -15.28 4.57 17.67
C LEU A 276 -16.03 4.91 18.94
N ILE A 277 -17.37 4.83 18.92
CA ILE A 277 -18.20 5.16 20.07
C ILE A 277 -18.04 4.12 21.18
N GLY A 278 -17.95 2.83 20.85
CA GLY A 278 -17.70 1.78 21.83
C GLY A 278 -16.38 1.96 22.57
N HIS A 279 -15.32 2.23 21.85
CA HIS A 279 -14.02 2.56 22.45
C HIS A 279 -14.05 3.86 23.26
N TYR A 280 -14.75 4.88 22.78
CA TYR A 280 -14.91 6.14 23.51
C TYR A 280 -15.61 5.91 24.85
N VAL A 281 -16.78 5.24 24.87
CA VAL A 281 -17.56 4.96 26.07
C VAL A 281 -16.76 4.14 27.08
N TYR A 282 -16.06 3.08 26.61
CA TYR A 282 -15.16 2.30 27.44
C TYR A 282 -14.11 3.20 28.12
N ARG A 283 -13.35 3.96 27.35
CA ARG A 283 -12.27 4.81 27.89
C ARG A 283 -12.75 5.96 28.76
N ALA A 284 -13.92 6.51 28.43
CA ALA A 284 -14.49 7.61 29.23
C ALA A 284 -14.94 7.16 30.61
N HIS A 285 -15.41 5.91 30.74
CA HIS A 285 -16.13 5.47 31.95
C HIS A 285 -15.54 4.24 32.65
N HIS A 286 -14.65 3.47 31.99
CA HIS A 286 -14.03 2.27 32.57
C HIS A 286 -13.26 2.58 33.83
N ASN A 287 -13.42 1.74 34.87
CA ASN A 287 -12.65 1.80 36.09
C ASN A 287 -11.35 1.01 35.94
N PHE A 288 -10.26 1.70 35.72
CA PHE A 288 -8.93 1.08 35.47
C PHE A 288 -8.40 0.23 36.63
N SER A 289 -9.00 0.31 37.82
CA SER A 289 -8.66 -0.59 38.92
C SER A 289 -9.12 -2.04 38.65
N LEU A 290 -10.08 -2.23 37.77
CA LEU A 290 -10.61 -3.55 37.41
C LEU A 290 -9.77 -4.25 36.31
N ASN A 291 -9.10 -3.48 35.44
CA ASN A 291 -8.23 -4.03 34.40
C ASN A 291 -7.01 -3.11 34.16
N PRO A 292 -5.95 -3.22 35.01
CA PRO A 292 -4.79 -2.31 34.93
C PRO A 292 -3.87 -2.49 33.70
N PHE A 293 -4.14 -3.46 32.84
CA PHE A 293 -3.27 -3.78 31.67
C PHE A 293 -3.67 -3.09 30.36
N ASP A 294 -4.71 -2.25 30.37
CA ASP A 294 -5.16 -1.56 29.15
C ASP A 294 -4.44 -0.23 28.96
N SER A 295 -3.30 -0.28 28.28
CA SER A 295 -2.49 0.90 27.89
C SER A 295 -2.43 1.15 26.39
N THR A 296 -3.42 0.67 25.59
CA THR A 296 -3.41 0.90 24.13
C THR A 296 -3.79 2.33 23.76
N PRO A 297 -2.92 3.12 23.09
CA PRO A 297 -3.27 4.46 22.58
C PRO A 297 -4.29 4.35 21.44
N MET A 298 -5.38 5.12 21.50
CA MET A 298 -6.29 5.28 20.34
C MET A 298 -5.71 6.23 19.30
N PRO A 299 -6.05 6.06 18.02
CA PRO A 299 -5.89 7.11 17.03
C PRO A 299 -6.85 8.25 17.36
N GLY A 300 -6.30 9.42 17.72
CA GLY A 300 -7.07 10.64 18.01
C GLY A 300 -7.76 10.63 19.37
N ASP A 301 -7.22 11.40 20.30
CA ASP A 301 -7.88 11.73 21.57
C ASP A 301 -9.12 12.58 21.28
N PHE A 302 -10.30 11.98 21.18
CA PHE A 302 -11.54 12.72 21.06
C PHE A 302 -11.82 13.47 22.38
N GLY A 303 -11.34 14.73 22.44
CA GLY A 303 -11.87 15.75 23.32
C GLY A 303 -11.82 15.56 24.84
N VAL A 304 -11.13 14.57 25.38
CA VAL A 304 -10.91 14.49 26.84
C VAL A 304 -9.69 15.37 27.20
N PRO A 305 -9.84 16.45 27.97
CA PRO A 305 -8.71 17.26 28.36
C PRO A 305 -7.78 16.43 29.25
N ARG A 306 -6.63 16.01 28.76
CA ARG A 306 -5.55 15.52 29.63
C ARG A 306 -4.95 16.70 30.35
N THR A 307 -5.36 16.92 31.57
CA THR A 307 -4.62 17.78 32.51
C THR A 307 -3.38 17.00 32.98
N HIS A 308 -2.34 16.95 32.20
CA HIS A 308 -1.02 16.62 32.70
C HIS A 308 -0.52 17.79 33.54
N LYS A 309 -0.84 17.77 34.79
CA LYS A 309 -0.03 18.50 35.79
C LYS A 309 1.17 17.62 36.08
N THR A 310 2.25 17.88 35.38
CA THR A 310 3.57 17.39 35.76
C THR A 310 3.92 18.05 37.08
N GLN A 311 3.94 17.29 38.16
CA GLN A 311 4.57 17.74 39.39
C GLN A 311 6.08 17.82 39.14
N GLN A 312 6.57 19.03 38.95
CA GLN A 312 8.00 19.33 39.08
C GLN A 312 8.40 19.17 40.54
N ALA A 313 9.16 18.13 40.85
CA ALA A 313 10.04 18.12 41.98
C ALA A 313 11.14 19.15 41.75
N GLY A 314 11.29 20.08 42.71
CA GLY A 314 12.09 21.28 42.56
C GLY A 314 13.60 21.05 42.48
N GLY A 315 14.24 21.82 41.61
CA GLY A 315 15.65 22.16 41.56
C GLY A 315 15.86 23.15 40.41
N PRO A 316 16.60 24.23 40.56
CA PRO A 316 16.77 25.21 39.48
C PRO A 316 17.77 24.71 38.44
N SER A 317 17.32 24.09 37.39
CA SER A 317 18.09 23.91 36.16
C SER A 317 17.47 24.82 35.07
N GLN A 318 18.32 25.58 34.45
CA GLN A 318 18.03 26.53 33.37
C GLN A 318 17.18 25.86 32.25
N PRO A 319 16.26 26.58 31.63
CA PRO A 319 15.49 26.04 30.52
C PRO A 319 16.40 25.85 29.33
N VAL A 320 16.66 24.58 28.98
CA VAL A 320 17.15 24.25 27.65
C VAL A 320 16.00 24.48 26.68
N PRO A 321 16.15 25.33 25.65
CA PRO A 321 15.12 25.50 24.66
C PRO A 321 14.99 24.18 23.87
N VAL A 322 13.90 23.46 24.03
CA VAL A 322 13.52 22.40 23.09
C VAL A 322 13.06 23.08 21.81
N ALA A 323 14.02 23.43 20.98
CA ALA A 323 13.74 23.77 19.60
C ALA A 323 13.35 22.46 18.90
N HIS A 324 12.08 22.29 18.54
CA HIS A 324 11.69 21.41 17.45
C HIS A 324 12.25 21.97 16.14
N HIS A 325 13.56 21.87 15.96
CA HIS A 325 14.16 21.97 14.65
C HIS A 325 14.19 20.55 14.09
N PRO A 326 13.75 20.33 12.84
CA PRO A 326 14.15 19.12 12.14
C PRO A 326 15.68 19.03 12.24
N PRO A 327 16.25 17.84 12.43
CA PRO A 327 17.69 17.70 12.58
C PRO A 327 18.39 18.45 11.43
N ARG A 328 19.30 19.37 11.75
CA ARG A 328 20.14 20.02 10.75
C ARG A 328 21.08 18.94 10.20
N LEU A 329 20.65 18.31 9.11
CA LEU A 329 21.31 17.17 8.49
C LEU A 329 22.53 17.57 7.67
N PHE A 330 22.85 18.87 7.52
CA PHE A 330 23.94 19.36 6.68
C PHE A 330 24.59 20.62 7.29
N THR A 331 25.88 20.74 7.12
CA THR A 331 26.61 21.99 7.36
C THR A 331 26.30 23.00 6.23
N GLU A 332 26.45 24.29 6.46
CA GLU A 332 26.14 25.36 5.48
C GLU A 332 26.91 25.23 4.14
N GLU A 333 27.96 24.42 4.06
CA GLU A 333 28.77 24.17 2.86
C GLU A 333 28.14 23.14 1.90
N ASP A 334 27.23 22.26 2.37
CA ASP A 334 26.60 21.20 1.59
C ASP A 334 25.07 21.36 1.61
N ASP A 335 24.54 22.36 0.92
CA ASP A 335 23.08 22.49 0.72
C ASP A 335 22.59 21.37 -0.21
N PRO A 336 21.89 20.32 0.33
CA PRO A 336 21.43 19.19 -0.46
C PRO A 336 20.46 19.57 -1.58
N ASP A 337 19.87 20.75 -1.49
CA ASP A 337 18.93 21.26 -2.49
C ASP A 337 19.60 21.69 -3.79
N THR A 338 20.92 21.81 -3.76
CA THR A 338 21.70 22.32 -4.89
C THR A 338 22.70 21.29 -5.45
N ILE A 339 22.84 20.13 -4.84
CA ILE A 339 23.77 19.10 -5.30
C ILE A 339 23.05 18.10 -6.20
N GLY A 340 23.60 17.84 -7.38
CA GLY A 340 23.10 16.82 -8.31
C GLY A 340 23.27 15.41 -7.76
N SER A 341 22.28 14.54 -7.96
CA SER A 341 22.30 13.17 -7.49
C SER A 341 21.72 12.21 -8.52
N THR A 342 22.42 11.11 -8.79
CA THR A 342 21.92 10.06 -9.67
C THR A 342 20.92 9.16 -8.94
N ASN A 343 20.02 8.52 -9.69
CA ASN A 343 19.11 7.54 -9.15
C ASN A 343 19.84 6.27 -8.69
N VAL A 344 19.27 5.59 -7.70
CA VAL A 344 19.61 4.20 -7.38
C VAL A 344 18.82 3.30 -8.35
N PRO A 345 19.45 2.35 -9.07
CA PRO A 345 18.75 1.45 -9.99
C PRO A 345 17.66 0.63 -9.29
N MET A 346 16.51 0.42 -9.95
CA MET A 346 15.36 -0.29 -9.36
C MET A 346 15.62 -1.76 -9.03
N ASP A 347 16.58 -2.40 -9.67
CA ASP A 347 17.02 -3.77 -9.35
C ASP A 347 18.00 -3.82 -8.15
N SER A 348 18.23 -2.70 -7.46
CA SER A 348 19.06 -2.63 -6.25
C SER A 348 18.33 -3.18 -5.02
N TRP A 349 19.06 -3.85 -4.15
CA TRP A 349 18.62 -4.32 -2.84
C TRP A 349 18.19 -3.18 -1.88
N VAL A 350 18.64 -1.96 -2.15
CA VAL A 350 18.37 -0.75 -1.35
C VAL A 350 16.86 -0.50 -1.19
N TYR A 351 16.08 -0.68 -2.27
CA TYR A 351 14.62 -0.47 -2.24
C TYR A 351 13.92 -1.37 -1.24
N ALA A 352 14.19 -2.68 -1.32
CA ALA A 352 13.58 -3.65 -0.41
C ALA A 352 13.95 -3.39 1.06
N ALA A 353 15.19 -2.95 1.33
CA ALA A 353 15.66 -2.61 2.67
C ALA A 353 14.98 -1.35 3.22
N LEU A 354 14.90 -0.27 2.44
CA LEU A 354 14.25 0.99 2.82
C LEU A 354 12.73 0.83 2.97
N GLU A 355 12.06 0.10 2.06
CA GLU A 355 10.63 -0.21 2.17
C GLU A 355 10.32 -1.02 3.44
N ARG A 356 11.17 -1.99 3.79
CA ARG A 356 11.01 -2.75 5.03
C ARG A 356 11.20 -1.90 6.27
N LEU A 357 12.22 -1.03 6.31
CA LEU A 357 12.42 -0.07 7.40
C LEU A 357 11.21 0.86 7.56
N ALA A 358 10.65 1.35 6.45
CA ALA A 358 9.46 2.19 6.47
C ALA A 358 8.24 1.42 7.00
N ALA A 359 8.01 0.18 6.53
CA ALA A 359 6.92 -0.66 7.01
C ALA A 359 7.07 -1.05 8.48
N MET A 360 8.31 -1.10 9.01
CA MET A 360 8.59 -1.25 10.44
C MET A 360 8.50 0.06 11.22
N GLY A 361 8.21 1.20 10.57
CA GLY A 361 8.00 2.51 11.18
C GLY A 361 9.26 3.34 11.39
N PHE A 362 10.42 2.96 10.83
CA PHE A 362 11.67 3.73 10.96
C PHE A 362 11.83 4.81 9.88
N ILE A 363 10.97 4.84 8.87
CA ILE A 363 10.94 5.90 7.84
C ILE A 363 9.47 6.38 7.72
N PRO A 364 9.02 7.27 8.61
CA PRO A 364 7.68 7.85 8.53
C PRO A 364 7.55 8.70 7.26
N GLY A 365 6.35 8.72 6.65
CA GLY A 365 6.09 9.52 5.45
C GLY A 365 6.95 9.13 4.24
N GLN A 366 7.39 7.86 4.11
CA GLN A 366 8.10 7.41 2.91
C GLN A 366 7.19 7.46 1.69
N SER A 367 7.67 8.07 0.61
CA SER A 367 7.01 8.11 -0.70
C SER A 367 7.49 6.94 -1.55
N VAL A 368 6.61 5.96 -1.81
CA VAL A 368 6.92 4.76 -2.61
C VAL A 368 6.35 4.82 -4.02
N SER A 369 5.43 5.74 -4.28
CA SER A 369 4.70 5.83 -5.55
C SER A 369 5.50 6.48 -6.68
N ILE A 370 6.55 7.24 -6.36
CA ILE A 370 7.48 7.83 -7.33
C ILE A 370 8.87 7.25 -7.12
N ARG A 371 9.30 6.38 -8.02
CA ARG A 371 10.63 5.77 -8.07
C ARG A 371 11.22 5.89 -9.48
N PRO A 372 12.53 5.76 -9.70
CA PRO A 372 13.58 5.52 -8.71
C PRO A 372 13.83 6.72 -7.79
N TRP A 373 14.39 6.43 -6.60
CA TRP A 373 14.89 7.46 -5.68
C TRP A 373 16.32 7.85 -6.03
N THR A 374 16.66 9.12 -5.86
CA THR A 374 18.07 9.56 -5.94
C THR A 374 18.87 9.02 -4.75
N ARG A 375 20.19 8.91 -4.91
CA ARG A 375 21.07 8.51 -3.80
C ARG A 375 20.94 9.45 -2.60
N GLN A 376 20.72 10.75 -2.83
CA GLN A 376 20.46 11.70 -1.75
C GLN A 376 19.15 11.41 -1.01
N GLU A 377 18.09 11.07 -1.72
CA GLU A 377 16.82 10.69 -1.08
C GLU A 377 16.97 9.39 -0.27
N CYS A 378 17.70 8.39 -0.80
CA CYS A 378 17.99 7.18 -0.04
C CYS A 378 18.82 7.48 1.23
N LEU A 379 19.81 8.36 1.13
CA LEU A 379 20.61 8.81 2.29
C LEU A 379 19.75 9.57 3.32
N ARG A 380 18.83 10.44 2.86
CA ARG A 380 17.89 11.13 3.74
C ARG A 380 17.01 10.14 4.51
N GLN A 381 16.47 9.14 3.80
CA GLN A 381 15.64 8.08 4.41
C GLN A 381 16.45 7.27 5.42
N LEU A 382 17.68 6.91 5.11
CA LEU A 382 18.60 6.20 6.01
C LEU A 382 18.84 6.98 7.30
N ARG A 383 19.17 8.28 7.21
CA ARG A 383 19.42 9.13 8.38
C ARG A 383 18.19 9.25 9.29
N VAL A 384 16.99 9.33 8.71
CA VAL A 384 15.75 9.28 9.48
C VAL A 384 15.61 7.96 10.22
N ALA A 385 15.96 6.85 9.56
CA ALA A 385 15.89 5.52 10.17
C ALA A 385 16.94 5.36 11.30
N GLU A 386 18.14 5.89 11.14
CA GLU A 386 19.20 5.92 12.15
C GLU A 386 18.75 6.72 13.39
N ASP A 387 18.28 7.97 13.20
CA ASP A 387 17.79 8.82 14.28
C ASP A 387 16.67 8.15 15.10
N LEU A 388 15.73 7.49 14.43
CA LEU A 388 14.65 6.78 15.11
C LEU A 388 15.11 5.47 15.77
N ALA A 389 16.13 4.80 15.21
CA ALA A 389 16.70 3.59 15.81
C ALA A 389 17.58 3.88 17.04
N ASP A 390 18.09 5.09 17.17
CA ASP A 390 18.92 5.51 18.31
C ASP A 390 18.09 6.01 19.51
N ARG A 391 16.79 6.23 19.32
CA ARG A 391 15.86 6.56 20.42
C ARG A 391 15.48 5.28 21.15
N GLU A 392 15.96 5.13 22.40
CA GLU A 392 15.78 3.91 23.21
C GLU A 392 14.30 3.54 23.47
N ASP A 393 13.41 4.53 23.55
CA ASP A 393 11.98 4.38 23.82
C ASP A 393 11.12 4.15 22.57
N TYR A 394 11.72 4.22 21.38
CA TYR A 394 10.96 4.20 20.12
C TYR A 394 10.40 2.82 19.75
N SER A 395 11.09 1.73 20.13
CA SER A 395 10.75 0.39 19.63
C SER A 395 11.12 -0.75 20.59
N SER A 396 10.46 -1.90 20.40
CA SER A 396 10.84 -3.11 21.11
C SER A 396 12.27 -3.56 20.73
N PRO A 397 13.03 -4.18 21.65
CA PRO A 397 14.41 -4.61 21.37
C PRO A 397 14.57 -5.54 20.18
N SER A 398 13.59 -6.42 19.93
CA SER A 398 13.60 -7.34 18.79
C SER A 398 13.42 -6.62 17.44
N LEU A 399 12.55 -5.61 17.40
CA LEU A 399 12.32 -4.79 16.21
C LEU A 399 13.54 -3.92 15.91
N LEU A 400 14.11 -3.31 16.96
CA LEU A 400 15.30 -2.48 16.87
C LEU A 400 16.50 -3.27 16.33
N LYS A 401 16.69 -4.53 16.81
CA LYS A 401 17.75 -5.41 16.31
C LYS A 401 17.65 -5.64 14.80
N GLN A 402 16.43 -5.85 14.28
CA GLN A 402 16.21 -6.05 12.85
C GLN A 402 16.44 -4.77 12.05
N ALA A 403 15.96 -3.63 12.54
CA ALA A 403 16.20 -2.33 11.91
C ALA A 403 17.71 -2.06 11.79
N ARG A 404 18.46 -2.26 12.87
CA ARG A 404 19.94 -2.05 12.89
C ARG A 404 20.68 -2.96 11.92
N LEU A 405 20.21 -4.20 11.66
CA LEU A 405 20.80 -5.06 10.63
C LEU A 405 20.64 -4.47 9.22
N LEU A 406 19.48 -3.88 8.91
CA LEU A 406 19.25 -3.24 7.62
C LEU A 406 20.02 -1.91 7.52
N ILE A 407 20.01 -1.12 8.57
CA ILE A 407 20.69 0.17 8.66
C ILE A 407 22.20 0.00 8.46
N ALA A 408 22.83 -1.03 9.04
CA ALA A 408 24.27 -1.25 8.93
C ALA A 408 24.73 -1.45 7.47
N ASP A 409 24.01 -2.26 6.68
CA ASP A 409 24.33 -2.47 5.26
C ASP A 409 24.05 -1.20 4.43
N LEU A 410 22.96 -0.47 4.72
CA LEU A 410 22.62 0.78 4.05
C LEU A 410 23.61 1.89 4.39
N HIS A 411 24.08 1.94 5.66
CA HIS A 411 25.10 2.88 6.09
C HIS A 411 26.41 2.66 5.32
N ALA A 412 26.87 1.40 5.20
CA ALA A 412 28.04 1.05 4.41
C ALA A 412 27.89 1.43 2.92
N GLU A 413 26.68 1.32 2.33
CA GLU A 413 26.42 1.71 0.94
C GLU A 413 26.49 3.23 0.73
N PHE A 414 26.04 4.02 1.72
CA PHE A 414 25.91 5.48 1.62
C PHE A 414 26.91 6.26 2.49
N GLU A 415 27.81 5.58 3.24
CA GLU A 415 28.77 6.19 4.16
C GLU A 415 29.74 7.14 3.43
N THR A 416 30.16 6.79 2.23
CA THR A 416 30.83 7.70 1.32
C THR A 416 29.77 8.63 0.70
N GLY A 417 29.11 9.43 1.56
CA GLY A 417 28.11 10.39 1.11
C GLY A 417 28.67 11.26 -0.02
N PRO A 418 27.79 11.82 -0.85
CA PRO A 418 28.23 12.65 -1.94
C PRO A 418 29.07 13.82 -1.41
N THR A 419 30.33 13.74 -1.56
CA THR A 419 31.22 14.91 -1.38
C THR A 419 30.98 15.87 -2.55
N TYR A 420 30.92 17.15 -2.31
CA TYR A 420 30.74 18.20 -3.33
C TYR A 420 31.71 18.08 -4.51
N TYR A 421 32.85 17.43 -4.27
CA TYR A 421 33.98 17.30 -5.19
C TYR A 421 34.16 15.92 -5.83
N GLU A 422 33.24 14.97 -5.66
CA GLU A 422 33.32 13.69 -6.37
C GLU A 422 33.04 13.91 -7.87
N VAL A 423 34.05 13.63 -8.71
CA VAL A 423 33.93 13.87 -10.17
C VAL A 423 33.32 12.65 -10.88
N ALA A 424 33.80 11.45 -10.56
CA ALA A 424 33.27 10.23 -11.15
C ALA A 424 33.52 9.01 -10.25
N SER A 425 32.65 8.01 -10.36
CA SER A 425 32.72 6.74 -9.64
C SER A 425 32.28 5.60 -10.55
N LEU A 426 33.10 4.53 -10.59
CA LEU A 426 32.66 3.25 -11.15
C LEU A 426 31.79 2.56 -10.10
N GLU A 427 30.47 2.56 -10.31
CA GLU A 427 29.51 2.08 -9.33
C GLU A 427 29.43 0.56 -9.30
N SER A 428 29.39 -0.10 -10.46
CA SER A 428 29.35 -1.56 -10.54
C SER A 428 29.91 -2.11 -11.85
N VAL A 429 30.41 -3.34 -11.79
CA VAL A 429 30.67 -4.21 -12.95
C VAL A 429 30.02 -5.55 -12.66
N TYR A 430 29.24 -6.07 -13.58
CA TYR A 430 28.51 -7.32 -13.36
C TYR A 430 28.49 -8.21 -14.58
N GLY A 431 28.47 -9.53 -14.30
CA GLY A 431 28.20 -10.57 -15.29
C GLY A 431 26.95 -11.34 -14.91
N ARG A 432 26.05 -11.55 -15.87
CA ARG A 432 24.83 -12.35 -15.70
C ARG A 432 24.78 -13.43 -16.76
N PHE A 433 24.52 -14.65 -16.34
CA PHE A 433 24.24 -15.78 -17.22
C PHE A 433 22.85 -16.31 -16.92
N GLY A 434 22.01 -16.46 -17.95
CA GLY A 434 20.66 -16.96 -17.86
C GLY A 434 20.36 -18.07 -18.84
N THR A 435 19.35 -18.88 -18.54
CA THR A 435 18.88 -19.95 -19.44
C THR A 435 17.39 -20.19 -19.28
N ILE A 436 16.72 -20.47 -20.39
CA ILE A 436 15.33 -20.92 -20.45
C ILE A 436 15.30 -22.24 -21.21
N ALA A 437 14.98 -23.33 -20.52
CA ALA A 437 15.10 -24.68 -21.07
C ALA A 437 13.90 -25.08 -21.96
N GLY A 438 12.70 -24.67 -21.55
CA GLY A 438 11.44 -24.97 -22.24
C GLY A 438 11.00 -23.88 -23.22
N PRO A 439 9.77 -23.96 -23.72
CA PRO A 439 9.16 -22.87 -24.48
C PRO A 439 9.09 -21.59 -23.64
N ALA A 440 9.57 -20.48 -24.18
CA ALA A 440 9.55 -19.18 -23.50
C ALA A 440 8.35 -18.36 -23.96
N LEU A 441 7.66 -17.71 -23.03
CA LEU A 441 6.71 -16.65 -23.33
C LEU A 441 7.48 -15.33 -23.47
N THR A 442 7.46 -14.72 -24.65
CA THR A 442 8.28 -13.56 -24.99
C THR A 442 7.48 -12.32 -25.34
N ASP A 443 6.17 -12.40 -25.25
CA ASP A 443 5.23 -11.38 -25.68
C ASP A 443 4.19 -11.09 -24.60
N SER A 444 4.51 -10.13 -23.72
CA SER A 444 3.62 -9.72 -22.64
C SER A 444 2.35 -9.02 -23.15
N PHE A 445 2.38 -8.50 -24.37
CA PHE A 445 1.26 -7.77 -24.95
C PHE A 445 0.15 -8.68 -25.44
N HIS A 446 0.49 -9.92 -25.94
CA HIS A 446 -0.49 -10.87 -26.47
C HIS A 446 -0.64 -12.13 -25.63
N PHE A 447 0.45 -12.86 -25.33
CA PHE A 447 0.38 -14.21 -24.78
C PHE A 447 0.94 -14.37 -23.38
N GLY A 448 1.79 -13.43 -22.94
CA GLY A 448 2.46 -13.46 -21.64
C GLY A 448 3.98 -13.44 -21.74
N GLN A 449 4.61 -13.41 -20.58
CA GLN A 449 6.06 -13.22 -20.45
C GLN A 449 6.62 -14.11 -19.34
N THR A 450 7.68 -14.86 -19.64
CA THR A 450 8.32 -15.78 -18.69
C THR A 450 8.99 -15.03 -17.53
N TRP A 451 9.81 -14.00 -17.80
CA TRP A 451 10.47 -13.18 -16.78
C TRP A 451 9.84 -11.79 -16.74
N TRP A 452 9.24 -11.42 -15.61
CA TRP A 452 8.62 -10.13 -15.41
C TRP A 452 9.60 -9.12 -14.82
N ASN A 453 9.44 -7.85 -15.15
CA ASN A 453 10.20 -6.72 -14.59
C ASN A 453 11.72 -6.85 -14.76
N ASP A 454 12.18 -7.20 -15.96
CA ASP A 454 13.59 -7.42 -16.28
C ASP A 454 14.11 -6.48 -17.40
N PHE A 455 13.61 -5.27 -17.50
CA PHE A 455 14.07 -4.21 -18.43
C PHE A 455 14.08 -4.62 -19.92
N GLY A 456 13.18 -5.51 -20.34
CA GLY A 456 13.21 -6.05 -21.70
C GLY A 456 14.55 -6.67 -22.09
N ARG A 457 15.28 -7.26 -21.14
CA ARG A 457 16.52 -8.03 -21.38
C ARG A 457 16.25 -9.24 -22.24
N PRO A 458 17.29 -9.90 -22.80
CA PRO A 458 17.10 -11.04 -23.67
C PRO A 458 16.19 -12.11 -23.09
N LEU A 459 15.11 -12.39 -23.79
CA LEU A 459 14.10 -13.35 -23.43
C LEU A 459 13.86 -14.28 -24.63
N GLY A 460 14.02 -15.58 -24.41
CA GLY A 460 13.87 -16.60 -25.46
C GLY A 460 14.44 -17.94 -24.99
N ARG A 461 14.04 -19.04 -25.65
CA ARG A 461 14.53 -20.36 -25.34
C ARG A 461 16.03 -20.48 -25.59
N GLY A 462 16.81 -20.93 -24.62
CA GLY A 462 18.26 -21.09 -24.74
C GLY A 462 18.99 -20.25 -23.69
N SER A 463 20.28 -20.05 -23.91
CA SER A 463 21.16 -19.33 -23.01
C SER A 463 21.27 -17.85 -23.38
N SER A 464 21.36 -17.00 -22.37
CA SER A 464 21.67 -15.58 -22.48
C SER A 464 22.85 -15.20 -21.60
N ALA A 465 23.64 -14.23 -22.02
CA ALA A 465 24.75 -13.71 -21.24
C ALA A 465 24.77 -12.18 -21.32
N ILE A 466 25.07 -11.54 -20.19
CA ILE A 466 25.16 -10.10 -20.08
C ILE A 466 26.46 -9.75 -19.36
N LEU A 467 27.21 -8.80 -19.90
CA LEU A 467 28.31 -8.13 -19.21
C LEU A 467 27.94 -6.65 -19.14
N GLY A 468 27.85 -6.13 -17.92
CA GLY A 468 27.42 -4.74 -17.72
C GLY A 468 28.36 -3.99 -16.79
N TYR A 469 28.27 -2.67 -16.88
CA TYR A 469 28.88 -1.73 -15.93
C TYR A 469 27.99 -0.53 -15.71
N SER A 470 28.16 0.15 -14.56
CA SER A 470 27.57 1.45 -14.30
C SER A 470 28.59 2.46 -13.78
N VAL A 471 28.47 3.68 -14.27
CA VAL A 471 29.32 4.83 -13.89
C VAL A 471 28.41 6.00 -13.55
N ARG A 472 28.74 6.70 -12.49
CA ARG A 472 28.11 7.96 -12.12
C ARG A 472 29.16 9.06 -12.07
N ALA A 473 28.75 10.27 -12.44
CA ALA A 473 29.60 11.44 -12.31
C ALA A 473 28.77 12.61 -11.78
N ARG A 474 29.44 13.51 -11.06
CA ARG A 474 28.81 14.68 -10.49
C ARG A 474 29.80 15.85 -10.42
N TYR A 475 29.29 17.04 -10.70
CA TYR A 475 30.03 18.28 -10.56
C TYR A 475 29.08 19.39 -10.08
N GLY A 476 29.07 19.65 -8.78
CA GLY A 476 28.13 20.55 -8.14
C GLY A 476 26.69 20.16 -8.42
N ARG A 477 25.95 21.01 -9.14
CA ARG A 477 24.54 20.77 -9.54
C ARG A 477 24.38 19.80 -10.69
N LEU A 478 25.42 19.55 -11.46
CA LEU A 478 25.37 18.67 -12.63
C LEU A 478 25.59 17.22 -12.20
N PHE A 479 24.86 16.32 -12.83
CA PHE A 479 25.02 14.88 -12.64
C PHE A 479 24.90 14.14 -13.97
N PHE A 480 25.52 12.97 -14.01
CA PHE A 480 25.49 12.06 -15.15
C PHE A 480 25.51 10.61 -14.68
N TYR A 481 24.77 9.76 -15.35
CA TYR A 481 24.72 8.33 -15.12
C TYR A 481 24.78 7.56 -16.42
N ASP A 482 25.57 6.50 -16.48
CA ASP A 482 25.69 5.59 -17.61
C ASP A 482 25.73 4.15 -17.13
N ARG A 483 24.76 3.34 -17.57
CA ARG A 483 24.69 1.90 -17.34
C ARG A 483 24.58 1.20 -18.66
N GLN A 484 25.63 0.48 -19.03
CA GLN A 484 25.76 -0.21 -20.32
C GLN A 484 25.74 -1.72 -20.12
N GLU A 485 25.15 -2.42 -21.08
CA GLU A 485 25.20 -3.87 -21.16
C GLU A 485 25.61 -4.35 -22.56
N LEU A 486 26.57 -5.26 -22.61
CA LEU A 486 26.80 -6.13 -23.76
C LEU A 486 25.95 -7.38 -23.53
N GLN A 487 24.92 -7.55 -24.35
CA GLN A 487 23.92 -8.61 -24.21
C GLN A 487 24.07 -9.62 -25.34
N HIS A 488 24.20 -10.89 -25.01
CA HIS A 488 23.99 -12.01 -25.90
C HIS A 488 22.65 -12.65 -25.60
N GLY A 489 21.78 -12.78 -26.60
CA GLY A 489 20.44 -13.38 -26.44
C GLY A 489 20.22 -14.50 -27.43
N PRO A 490 19.39 -15.50 -27.09
CA PRO A 490 19.00 -16.56 -28.02
C PRO A 490 18.19 -16.01 -29.16
N GLY A 491 18.12 -16.75 -30.25
CA GLY A 491 17.16 -16.51 -31.32
C GLY A 491 15.74 -16.91 -30.91
N ASN A 492 14.78 -16.41 -31.69
CA ASN A 492 13.38 -16.86 -31.59
C ASN A 492 12.97 -17.40 -32.97
N PRO A 493 12.23 -18.51 -33.04
CA PRO A 493 11.70 -18.99 -34.34
C PRO A 493 10.71 -17.96 -34.91
N ALA A 494 10.48 -18.04 -36.21
CA ALA A 494 9.42 -17.26 -36.84
C ALA A 494 8.05 -17.67 -36.24
N GLU A 495 7.14 -16.71 -36.19
CA GLU A 495 5.77 -17.01 -35.81
C GLU A 495 5.05 -17.79 -36.89
N SER A 496 4.13 -18.69 -36.51
CA SER A 496 3.31 -19.39 -37.51
C SER A 496 2.33 -18.41 -38.17
N GLU A 497 1.90 -18.73 -39.39
CA GLU A 497 0.92 -17.92 -40.11
C GLU A 497 -0.39 -17.76 -39.30
N GLU A 498 -0.84 -18.84 -38.65
CA GLU A 498 -2.04 -18.82 -37.79
C GLU A 498 -1.88 -17.88 -36.60
N ARG A 499 -0.68 -17.85 -35.95
CA ARG A 499 -0.41 -16.93 -34.86
C ARG A 499 -0.30 -15.47 -35.32
N ASN A 500 0.35 -15.23 -36.45
CA ASN A 500 0.40 -13.89 -37.04
C ASN A 500 -0.99 -13.35 -37.36
N GLN A 501 -1.87 -14.18 -37.92
CA GLN A 501 -3.26 -13.80 -38.17
C GLN A 501 -3.99 -13.48 -36.90
N LEU A 502 -3.84 -14.33 -35.86
CA LEU A 502 -4.44 -14.06 -34.52
C LEU A 502 -3.91 -12.76 -33.92
N ILE A 503 -2.60 -12.48 -33.98
CA ILE A 503 -2.02 -11.23 -33.45
C ILE A 503 -2.65 -10.02 -34.17
N ASN A 504 -2.76 -10.05 -35.50
CA ASN A 504 -3.35 -8.99 -36.30
C ASN A 504 -4.83 -8.77 -35.94
N GLU A 505 -5.59 -9.84 -35.69
CA GLU A 505 -6.98 -9.77 -35.23
C GLU A 505 -7.08 -9.12 -33.83
N LEU A 506 -6.18 -9.53 -32.92
CA LEU A 506 -6.11 -8.98 -31.55
C LEU A 506 -5.73 -7.50 -31.55
N ASP A 507 -4.88 -7.07 -32.46
CA ASP A 507 -4.41 -5.68 -32.60
C ASP A 507 -5.34 -4.84 -33.49
N GLN A 508 -6.41 -5.44 -34.01
CA GLN A 508 -7.37 -4.78 -34.90
C GLN A 508 -6.71 -4.20 -36.18
N ILE A 509 -5.58 -4.77 -36.59
CA ILE A 509 -4.90 -4.39 -37.83
C ILE A 509 -5.68 -4.97 -39.00
N GLN A 510 -6.38 -4.11 -39.75
CA GLN A 510 -7.15 -4.55 -40.90
C GLN A 510 -6.25 -4.60 -42.15
N PRO A 511 -6.44 -5.58 -43.03
CA PRO A 511 -5.68 -5.69 -44.29
C PRO A 511 -5.79 -4.46 -45.21
N GLU A 512 -6.82 -3.64 -45.01
CA GLU A 512 -7.05 -2.39 -45.72
C GLU A 512 -6.08 -1.28 -45.26
N PHE A 513 -5.55 -1.35 -44.01
CA PHE A 513 -4.56 -0.40 -43.50
C PHE A 513 -3.14 -0.80 -43.87
N ASP A 514 -2.85 -2.10 -43.90
CA ASP A 514 -1.55 -2.62 -44.32
C ASP A 514 -1.73 -3.90 -45.13
N PRO A 515 -1.79 -3.80 -46.45
CA PRO A 515 -1.90 -4.96 -47.32
C PRO A 515 -0.64 -5.83 -47.36
N HIS A 516 0.44 -5.41 -46.67
CA HIS A 516 1.72 -6.10 -46.59
C HIS A 516 2.09 -6.44 -45.16
N ILE A 517 1.13 -7.02 -44.38
CA ILE A 517 1.44 -7.51 -43.06
C ILE A 517 2.51 -8.62 -43.20
N GLU A 518 3.76 -8.24 -42.93
CA GLU A 518 4.88 -9.18 -42.98
C GLU A 518 4.79 -10.11 -41.76
N PRO A 519 4.88 -11.42 -41.92
CA PRO A 519 4.97 -12.35 -40.81
C PRO A 519 6.14 -11.98 -39.88
N ILE A 520 5.99 -12.14 -38.57
CA ILE A 520 7.10 -11.93 -37.63
C ILE A 520 8.20 -12.94 -37.96
N PRO A 521 9.34 -12.48 -38.49
CA PRO A 521 10.37 -13.37 -39.00
C PRO A 521 11.17 -14.05 -37.89
N GLU A 522 11.86 -15.13 -38.28
CA GLU A 522 12.87 -15.73 -37.40
C GLU A 522 13.91 -14.69 -37.00
N ARG A 523 14.20 -14.61 -35.71
CA ARG A 523 15.30 -13.82 -35.19
C ARG A 523 16.44 -14.75 -34.78
N SER A 524 17.58 -14.67 -35.46
CA SER A 524 18.79 -15.38 -35.09
C SER A 524 19.31 -14.92 -33.72
N ALA A 525 20.12 -15.76 -33.05
CA ALA A 525 20.85 -15.35 -31.87
C ALA A 525 21.67 -14.09 -32.14
N TYR A 526 21.70 -13.18 -31.19
CA TYR A 526 22.30 -11.87 -31.39
C TYR A 526 23.22 -11.45 -30.27
N THR A 527 24.17 -10.57 -30.57
CA THR A 527 24.96 -9.86 -29.57
C THR A 527 24.84 -8.39 -29.88
N ARG A 528 24.47 -7.61 -28.84
CA ARG A 528 24.30 -6.17 -28.98
C ARG A 528 24.81 -5.43 -27.75
N GLN A 529 25.36 -4.24 -27.94
CA GLN A 529 25.57 -3.27 -26.87
C GLN A 529 24.29 -2.45 -26.70
N ARG A 530 23.89 -2.24 -25.44
CA ARG A 530 22.66 -1.52 -25.10
C ARG A 530 22.83 -0.68 -23.85
N PRO A 531 22.62 0.64 -23.91
CA PRO A 531 22.43 1.41 -22.69
C PRO A 531 21.12 0.97 -22.03
N ILE A 532 21.18 0.53 -20.78
CA ILE A 532 19.99 0.36 -19.96
C ILE A 532 19.53 1.73 -19.49
N GLU A 533 20.49 2.50 -18.94
CA GLU A 533 20.28 3.89 -18.55
C GLU A 533 21.44 4.73 -19.08
N LEU A 534 21.13 5.94 -19.56
CA LEU A 534 22.10 6.91 -20.02
C LEU A 534 21.46 8.29 -19.93
N TYR A 535 21.71 9.02 -18.87
CA TYR A 535 21.09 10.31 -18.64
C TYR A 535 22.02 11.27 -17.91
N GLY A 536 21.71 12.57 -18.06
CA GLY A 536 22.37 13.63 -17.30
C GLY A 536 21.39 14.75 -17.01
N GLY A 537 21.71 15.59 -16.06
CA GLY A 537 20.82 16.64 -15.61
C GLY A 537 21.44 17.65 -14.68
N ILE A 538 20.55 18.51 -14.17
CA ILE A 538 20.90 19.60 -13.25
C ILE A 538 19.92 19.64 -12.09
N ALA A 539 20.44 19.77 -10.86
CA ALA A 539 19.66 19.90 -9.64
C ALA A 539 19.50 21.37 -9.23
N PHE A 540 18.33 21.72 -8.70
CA PHE A 540 18.03 23.04 -8.16
C PHE A 540 16.85 23.00 -7.19
N ALA A 541 16.99 23.60 -6.03
CA ALA A 541 15.92 23.79 -5.05
C ALA A 541 15.13 22.51 -4.72
N GLY A 542 15.83 21.37 -4.51
CA GLY A 542 15.22 20.08 -4.20
C GLY A 542 14.50 19.40 -5.37
N ASN A 543 14.80 19.83 -6.60
CA ASN A 543 14.25 19.27 -7.83
C ASN A 543 15.38 19.01 -8.84
N GLU A 544 15.10 18.19 -9.85
CA GLU A 544 16.03 17.91 -10.95
C GLU A 544 15.33 17.97 -12.30
N VAL A 545 16.03 18.52 -13.29
CA VAL A 545 15.71 18.34 -14.70
C VAL A 545 16.79 17.44 -15.31
N SER A 546 16.35 16.37 -15.95
CA SER A 546 17.25 15.40 -16.59
C SER A 546 16.77 15.06 -18.00
N PHE A 547 17.71 14.70 -18.86
CA PHE A 547 17.44 14.22 -20.20
C PHE A 547 18.29 12.97 -20.48
N GLY A 548 17.65 11.98 -21.11
CA GLY A 548 18.30 10.76 -21.53
C GLY A 548 17.42 9.54 -21.36
N LYS A 549 18.03 8.38 -21.43
CA LYS A 549 17.40 7.10 -21.20
C LYS A 549 17.38 6.81 -19.72
N GLN A 550 16.21 6.83 -19.10
CA GLN A 550 16.06 6.74 -17.66
C GLN A 550 14.83 5.95 -17.27
N GLU A 551 14.91 5.27 -16.14
CA GLU A 551 13.86 4.44 -15.61
C GLU A 551 12.75 5.28 -14.97
N ILE A 552 11.51 4.82 -15.12
CA ILE A 552 10.32 5.39 -14.50
C ILE A 552 9.55 4.24 -13.85
N TYR A 553 9.21 4.40 -12.59
CA TYR A 553 8.44 3.40 -11.85
C TYR A 553 7.39 4.11 -10.99
N TRP A 554 6.11 4.04 -11.42
CA TRP A 554 5.03 4.82 -10.85
C TRP A 554 3.95 3.94 -10.22
N GLY A 555 4.02 3.78 -8.93
CA GLY A 555 3.07 3.04 -8.10
C GLY A 555 3.73 2.23 -7.00
N PRO A 556 2.97 1.80 -5.99
CA PRO A 556 3.49 1.12 -4.80
C PRO A 556 3.71 -0.38 -4.97
N THR A 557 3.17 -1.01 -6.03
CA THR A 557 3.19 -2.46 -6.21
C THR A 557 4.54 -2.99 -6.70
N ASN A 558 4.94 -4.17 -6.24
CA ASN A 558 6.19 -4.84 -6.64
C ASN A 558 5.99 -5.93 -7.71
N ILE A 559 4.77 -6.42 -7.88
CA ILE A 559 4.40 -7.23 -9.06
C ILE A 559 4.53 -6.40 -10.35
N GLY A 560 4.57 -5.09 -10.22
CA GLY A 560 4.69 -4.07 -11.28
C GLY A 560 3.47 -3.14 -11.27
N PRO A 561 3.66 -1.82 -11.21
CA PRO A 561 2.59 -0.84 -11.42
C PRO A 561 1.96 -0.96 -12.79
N LEU A 562 0.70 -0.50 -12.90
CA LEU A 562 -0.07 -0.62 -14.14
C LEU A 562 0.39 0.36 -15.23
N ALA A 563 0.94 1.54 -14.87
CA ALA A 563 1.37 2.55 -15.85
C ALA A 563 2.83 2.36 -16.31
N PHE A 564 3.78 2.41 -15.37
CA PHE A 564 5.22 2.31 -15.64
C PHE A 564 5.90 1.42 -14.61
N SER A 565 6.61 0.40 -15.08
CA SER A 565 7.38 -0.57 -14.28
C SER A 565 8.75 -0.81 -14.91
N SER A 566 9.54 -1.70 -14.31
CA SER A 566 10.80 -2.19 -14.90
C SER A 566 10.59 -3.28 -15.96
N ASN A 567 9.37 -3.50 -16.46
CA ASN A 567 9.10 -4.58 -17.40
C ASN A 567 9.68 -4.29 -18.80
N ALA A 568 9.41 -3.11 -19.34
CA ALA A 568 9.99 -2.66 -20.59
C ALA A 568 11.38 -2.03 -20.39
N GLU A 569 12.10 -1.91 -21.48
CA GLU A 569 13.33 -1.10 -21.54
C GLU A 569 13.03 0.37 -21.22
N PRO A 570 13.84 1.06 -20.38
CA PRO A 570 13.70 2.49 -20.17
C PRO A 570 13.72 3.30 -21.46
N THR A 571 13.01 4.41 -21.48
CA THR A 571 12.82 5.26 -22.66
C THR A 571 13.66 6.53 -22.60
N TYR A 572 13.97 7.12 -23.75
CA TYR A 572 14.55 8.46 -23.80
C TYR A 572 13.49 9.50 -23.47
N SER A 573 13.73 10.29 -22.45
CA SER A 573 12.79 11.27 -21.92
C SER A 573 13.48 12.52 -21.37
N LEU A 574 12.77 13.64 -21.43
CA LEU A 574 12.99 14.82 -20.60
C LEU A 574 12.14 14.62 -19.33
N ARG A 575 12.74 14.77 -18.16
CA ARG A 575 12.08 14.54 -16.87
C ARG A 575 12.32 15.73 -15.94
N PHE A 576 11.26 16.14 -15.22
CA PHE A 576 11.32 17.10 -14.15
C PHE A 576 10.73 16.50 -12.89
N ILE A 577 11.54 16.27 -11.87
CA ILE A 577 11.16 15.51 -10.69
C ILE A 577 11.58 16.18 -9.38
N SER A 578 10.76 16.06 -8.34
CA SER A 578 11.16 16.37 -6.96
C SER A 578 12.10 15.28 -6.44
N THR A 579 13.30 15.66 -6.07
CA THR A 579 14.30 14.73 -5.52
C THR A 579 14.04 14.36 -4.08
N ARG A 580 13.27 15.16 -3.35
CA ARG A 580 12.85 14.95 -1.96
C ARG A 580 11.40 15.37 -1.75
N PRO A 581 10.75 14.93 -0.65
CA PRO A 581 9.45 15.46 -0.25
C PRO A 581 9.53 16.95 0.12
N HIS A 582 8.60 17.76 -0.43
CA HIS A 582 8.43 19.16 -0.09
C HIS A 582 7.24 19.32 0.85
N PRO A 583 7.31 20.15 1.91
CA PRO A 583 6.17 20.40 2.77
C PRO A 583 5.06 21.15 1.99
N PHE A 584 3.78 20.94 2.35
CA PHE A 584 2.68 21.68 1.74
C PHE A 584 2.85 23.19 1.96
N PRO A 585 2.75 24.01 0.91
CA PRO A 585 3.11 25.45 0.99
C PRO A 585 2.31 26.24 2.01
N LEU A 586 1.01 25.90 2.19
CA LEU A 586 0.11 26.67 3.06
C LEU A 586 -0.07 26.01 4.45
N VAL A 587 0.08 24.69 4.54
CA VAL A 587 -0.11 23.91 5.76
C VAL A 587 0.97 22.83 5.88
N PRO A 588 2.21 23.19 6.26
CA PRO A 588 3.34 22.24 6.32
C PRO A 588 3.12 21.08 7.28
N SER A 589 2.30 21.27 8.32
CA SER A 589 1.95 20.24 9.30
C SER A 589 1.02 19.16 8.77
N LEU A 590 0.38 19.35 7.61
CA LEU A 590 -0.52 18.38 7.01
C LEU A 590 0.26 17.22 6.35
N GLY A 591 1.46 17.53 5.84
CA GLY A 591 2.29 16.52 5.18
C GLY A 591 3.21 17.10 4.11
N THR A 592 3.59 16.25 3.18
CA THR A 592 4.53 16.58 2.11
C THR A 592 4.00 16.16 0.74
N TYR A 593 4.56 16.74 -0.30
CA TYR A 593 4.27 16.36 -1.69
C TYR A 593 5.56 16.11 -2.47
N ARG A 594 5.45 15.28 -3.49
CA ARG A 594 6.43 15.10 -4.56
C ARG A 594 5.73 15.15 -5.91
N PHE A 595 6.46 15.46 -6.96
CA PHE A 595 5.93 15.37 -8.32
C PHE A 595 6.96 14.80 -9.27
N ASP A 596 6.48 14.29 -10.40
CA ASP A 596 7.29 13.78 -11.51
C ASP A 596 6.57 14.09 -12.83
N VAL A 597 7.25 14.80 -13.71
CA VAL A 597 6.74 15.17 -15.05
C VAL A 597 7.71 14.65 -16.09
N VAL A 598 7.19 13.91 -17.06
CA VAL A 598 7.99 13.27 -18.10
C VAL A 598 7.42 13.54 -19.48
N LEU A 599 8.32 13.77 -20.44
CA LEU A 599 8.04 13.81 -21.87
C LEU A 599 9.05 12.93 -22.58
N GLY A 600 8.61 11.86 -23.21
CA GLY A 600 9.49 10.87 -23.81
C GLY A 600 8.99 10.34 -25.15
N LYS A 601 9.76 9.41 -25.71
CA LYS A 601 9.48 8.80 -27.00
C LYS A 601 9.49 7.29 -26.89
N LEU A 602 8.48 6.66 -27.46
CA LEU A 602 8.39 5.20 -27.56
C LEU A 602 9.07 4.68 -28.82
N SER A 603 9.52 3.44 -28.75
CA SER A 603 10.21 2.74 -29.82
C SER A 603 9.56 1.37 -30.06
N GLY A 604 9.69 0.86 -31.31
CA GLY A 604 9.12 -0.43 -31.71
C GLY A 604 7.64 -0.36 -32.05
N HIS A 605 7.09 0.83 -32.22
CA HIS A 605 5.73 1.06 -32.70
C HIS A 605 5.71 1.18 -34.23
N SER A 606 4.67 0.64 -34.80
CA SER A 606 4.34 0.71 -36.24
C SER A 606 3.08 1.54 -36.49
N TYR A 607 2.13 1.53 -35.58
CA TYR A 607 0.79 2.13 -35.71
C TYR A 607 0.43 3.06 -34.53
N PRO A 608 0.78 4.36 -34.59
CA PRO A 608 1.71 5.04 -35.51
C PRO A 608 3.18 4.79 -35.13
N ALA A 609 4.08 4.87 -36.09
CA ALA A 609 5.50 4.78 -35.82
C ALA A 609 6.01 5.98 -35.02
N ARG A 610 6.92 5.72 -34.06
CA ARG A 610 7.61 6.73 -33.24
C ARG A 610 6.69 7.70 -32.48
N PRO A 611 5.68 7.22 -31.74
CA PRO A 611 4.85 8.09 -30.93
C PRO A 611 5.63 8.66 -29.76
N TRP A 612 5.09 9.72 -29.17
CA TRP A 612 5.59 10.31 -27.95
C TRP A 612 4.65 9.94 -26.80
N TYR A 613 5.13 10.10 -25.58
CA TYR A 613 4.30 10.03 -24.38
C TYR A 613 4.63 11.20 -23.46
N ASN A 614 3.66 11.64 -22.73
CA ASN A 614 3.87 12.51 -21.58
C ASN A 614 3.21 11.91 -20.34
N GLY A 615 3.72 12.26 -19.17
CA GLY A 615 3.15 11.86 -17.91
C GLY A 615 3.37 12.89 -16.82
N GLN A 616 2.42 12.98 -15.91
CA GLN A 616 2.43 13.89 -14.77
C GLN A 616 1.95 13.09 -13.57
N LYS A 617 2.75 13.04 -12.53
CA LYS A 617 2.39 12.39 -11.27
C LYS A 617 2.62 13.34 -10.12
N ILE A 618 1.64 13.41 -9.22
CA ILE A 618 1.77 14.06 -7.92
C ILE A 618 1.54 13.04 -6.84
N ASP A 619 2.41 13.04 -5.87
CA ASP A 619 2.37 12.20 -4.69
C ASP A 619 2.20 13.06 -3.45
N LEU A 620 1.29 12.69 -2.58
CA LEU A 620 0.87 13.41 -1.39
C LEU A 620 1.00 12.50 -0.18
N ASN A 621 1.85 12.86 0.76
CA ASN A 621 2.00 12.15 2.02
C ASN A 621 1.28 12.92 3.14
N PHE A 622 0.34 12.26 3.81
CA PHE A 622 -0.43 12.80 4.91
C PHE A 622 0.03 12.15 6.23
N GLY A 623 0.69 12.96 7.06
CA GLY A 623 1.31 12.45 8.27
C GLY A 623 2.35 11.36 7.99
N ASP A 624 2.43 10.36 8.89
CA ASP A 624 3.48 9.34 8.84
C ASP A 624 3.10 8.08 8.05
N ASN A 625 1.80 7.86 7.76
CA ASN A 625 1.31 6.55 7.39
C ASN A 625 0.55 6.48 6.06
N LEU A 626 0.04 7.60 5.54
CA LEU A 626 -0.77 7.63 4.34
C LEU A 626 -0.08 8.36 3.20
N GLU A 627 0.08 7.68 2.10
CA GLU A 627 0.48 8.20 0.80
C GLU A 627 -0.67 8.04 -0.18
N MET A 628 -0.94 9.06 -0.99
CA MET A 628 -1.92 9.05 -2.07
C MET A 628 -1.33 9.73 -3.30
N SER A 629 -1.46 9.10 -4.45
CA SER A 629 -0.90 9.65 -5.67
C SER A 629 -1.92 9.73 -6.79
N PHE A 630 -1.74 10.73 -7.63
CA PHE A 630 -2.56 10.99 -8.80
C PHE A 630 -1.66 11.08 -10.01
N THR A 631 -1.94 10.27 -11.02
CA THR A 631 -1.18 10.23 -12.26
C THR A 631 -2.08 10.49 -13.45
N ARG A 632 -1.57 11.27 -14.37
CA ARG A 632 -2.12 11.43 -15.70
C ARG A 632 -1.01 11.20 -16.72
N TRP A 633 -1.29 10.42 -17.75
CA TRP A 633 -0.32 10.20 -18.82
C TRP A 633 -1.01 9.89 -20.15
N SER A 634 -0.27 9.95 -21.24
CA SER A 634 -0.85 9.74 -22.57
C SER A 634 0.21 9.36 -23.60
N ILE A 635 -0.25 8.66 -24.65
CA ILE A 635 0.51 8.44 -25.86
C ILE A 635 -0.08 9.36 -26.93
N PHE A 636 0.76 10.11 -27.64
CA PHE A 636 0.33 11.11 -28.60
C PHE A 636 1.37 11.32 -29.71
N TRP A 637 0.98 12.04 -30.75
CA TRP A 637 1.79 12.26 -31.93
C TRP A 637 2.21 10.94 -32.62
N GLY A 638 3.30 10.95 -33.36
CA GLY A 638 3.80 9.85 -34.19
C GLY A 638 3.67 10.17 -35.66
N VAL A 639 4.12 9.25 -36.50
CA VAL A 639 4.04 9.41 -37.96
C VAL A 639 2.57 9.42 -38.41
N GLY A 640 2.17 10.46 -39.13
CA GLY A 640 0.78 10.67 -39.52
C GLY A 640 -0.05 11.53 -38.54
N HIS A 641 0.42 11.73 -37.34
CA HIS A 641 -0.20 12.64 -36.37
C HIS A 641 0.58 13.95 -36.29
N PRO A 642 -0.05 15.11 -36.62
CA PRO A 642 0.66 16.36 -36.69
C PRO A 642 1.05 16.90 -35.31
N ILE A 643 2.33 17.32 -35.19
CA ILE A 643 2.83 17.98 -33.99
C ILE A 643 2.35 19.42 -33.98
N THR A 644 1.41 19.76 -33.11
CA THR A 644 0.88 21.13 -32.96
C THR A 644 0.91 21.55 -31.50
N PHE A 645 1.01 22.86 -31.25
CA PHE A 645 0.88 23.41 -29.91
C PHE A 645 -0.53 23.15 -29.32
N HIS A 646 -1.54 23.10 -30.17
CA HIS A 646 -2.92 22.82 -29.76
C HIS A 646 -3.06 21.39 -29.22
N SER A 647 -2.61 20.38 -29.98
CA SER A 647 -2.62 18.98 -29.52
C SER A 647 -1.79 18.80 -28.26
N PHE A 648 -0.63 19.46 -28.12
CA PHE A 648 0.18 19.45 -26.88
C PHE A 648 -0.58 20.05 -25.71
N LYS A 649 -1.15 21.24 -25.87
CA LYS A 649 -1.93 21.93 -24.83
C LYS A 649 -3.11 21.08 -24.37
N ASP A 650 -3.86 20.51 -25.30
CA ASP A 650 -5.02 19.68 -24.97
C ASP A 650 -4.62 18.33 -24.36
N ASN A 651 -3.51 17.76 -24.79
CA ASN A 651 -2.94 16.59 -24.17
C ASN A 651 -2.54 16.84 -22.72
N VAL A 652 -1.83 17.93 -22.42
CA VAL A 652 -1.27 18.21 -21.10
C VAL A 652 -2.30 18.80 -20.13
N PHE A 653 -3.19 19.69 -20.58
CA PHE A 653 -4.03 20.50 -19.68
C PHE A 653 -5.54 20.22 -19.77
N SER A 654 -6.05 19.61 -20.84
CA SER A 654 -7.49 19.35 -20.98
C SER A 654 -7.94 18.17 -20.11
N PHE A 655 -9.03 18.33 -19.38
CA PHE A 655 -9.72 17.28 -18.64
C PHE A 655 -10.92 16.68 -19.40
N ASN A 656 -11.18 17.13 -20.60
CA ASN A 656 -12.24 16.54 -21.42
C ASN A 656 -11.82 15.15 -21.89
N SER A 657 -12.77 14.22 -21.92
CA SER A 657 -12.55 12.91 -22.56
C SER A 657 -12.14 13.09 -24.02
N THR A 658 -11.46 12.09 -24.57
CA THR A 658 -10.95 12.12 -25.96
C THR A 658 -11.98 12.64 -26.91
N GLY A 659 -11.66 13.70 -27.64
CA GLY A 659 -12.49 14.14 -28.74
C GLY A 659 -12.48 13.06 -29.81
N THR A 660 -13.58 12.88 -30.51
CA THR A 660 -13.71 12.02 -31.68
C THR A 660 -12.95 12.62 -32.88
N GLY A 661 -11.70 13.07 -32.67
CA GLY A 661 -10.84 13.56 -33.73
C GLY A 661 -10.57 12.44 -34.73
N ALA A 662 -10.77 12.70 -36.01
CA ALA A 662 -10.37 11.77 -37.04
C ALA A 662 -8.85 11.58 -37.01
N TYR A 663 -8.39 10.40 -37.39
CA TYR A 663 -6.97 10.10 -37.56
C TYR A 663 -6.25 11.23 -38.33
N GLY A 664 -5.18 11.76 -37.73
CA GLY A 664 -4.45 12.87 -38.31
C GLY A 664 -5.02 14.28 -38.04
N ASP A 665 -6.01 14.42 -37.18
CA ASP A 665 -6.52 15.72 -36.76
C ASP A 665 -5.43 16.50 -36.00
N ARG A 666 -5.28 17.79 -36.35
CA ARG A 666 -4.33 18.70 -35.70
C ARG A 666 -4.65 19.01 -34.24
N THR A 667 -5.84 18.68 -33.79
CA THR A 667 -6.33 18.89 -32.41
C THR A 667 -6.34 17.61 -31.56
N ASP A 668 -5.98 16.45 -32.16
CA ASP A 668 -5.98 15.17 -31.48
C ASP A 668 -5.08 15.21 -30.22
N PRO A 669 -5.63 15.04 -29.02
CA PRO A 669 -4.87 15.04 -27.78
C PRO A 669 -4.15 13.71 -27.52
N GLY A 670 -4.32 12.68 -28.35
CA GLY A 670 -3.78 11.35 -28.18
C GLY A 670 -4.57 10.47 -27.20
N ASP A 671 -4.05 9.28 -26.96
CA ASP A 671 -4.59 8.27 -26.06
C ASP A 671 -4.26 8.62 -24.60
N ARG A 672 -5.25 8.96 -23.78
CA ARG A 672 -5.09 9.55 -22.44
C ARG A 672 -5.56 8.61 -21.34
N LYS A 673 -4.74 8.50 -20.31
CA LYS A 673 -4.91 7.56 -19.21
C LYS A 673 -4.70 8.26 -17.87
N SER A 674 -5.28 7.71 -16.83
CA SER A 674 -5.08 8.20 -15.46
C SER A 674 -4.92 7.06 -14.46
N ASN A 675 -4.17 7.33 -13.39
CA ASN A 675 -4.02 6.41 -12.26
C ASN A 675 -4.32 7.15 -10.95
N PHE A 676 -4.81 6.37 -10.01
CA PHE A 676 -4.85 6.68 -8.60
C PHE A 676 -4.18 5.56 -7.85
N ASP A 677 -3.23 5.88 -6.98
CA ASP A 677 -2.62 4.89 -6.12
C ASP A 677 -2.49 5.39 -4.68
N PHE A 678 -2.42 4.46 -3.75
CA PHE A 678 -2.21 4.76 -2.35
C PHE A 678 -1.37 3.70 -1.65
N SER A 679 -0.73 4.10 -0.56
CA SER A 679 -0.05 3.22 0.38
C SER A 679 -0.42 3.64 1.81
N TYR A 680 -0.86 2.69 2.62
CA TYR A 680 -1.31 2.96 3.97
C TYR A 680 -0.71 1.96 4.96
N ARG A 681 0.13 2.48 5.86
CA ARG A 681 0.66 1.72 6.99
C ARG A 681 -0.35 1.73 8.11
N LEU A 682 -0.87 0.56 8.47
CA LEU A 682 -1.94 0.45 9.46
C LEU A 682 -1.44 0.87 10.85
N PRO A 683 -1.98 1.94 11.45
CA PRO A 683 -1.51 2.41 12.76
C PRO A 683 -1.72 1.40 13.89
N PHE A 684 -2.76 0.57 13.78
CA PHE A 684 -3.13 -0.43 14.80
C PHE A 684 -2.24 -1.67 14.78
N LEU A 685 -1.83 -2.07 13.56
CA LEU A 685 -0.83 -3.10 13.30
C LEU A 685 0.51 -2.43 12.98
N SER A 686 0.74 -1.28 13.65
CA SER A 686 1.89 -0.44 13.43
C SER A 686 3.16 -1.27 13.40
N ARG A 687 3.98 -1.04 12.36
CA ARG A 687 5.27 -1.69 12.17
C ARG A 687 5.18 -3.15 11.71
N ILE A 688 4.02 -3.58 11.19
CA ILE A 688 3.83 -4.93 10.64
C ILE A 688 3.20 -4.89 9.26
N VAL A 689 2.09 -4.14 9.06
CA VAL A 689 1.24 -4.26 7.87
C VAL A 689 1.14 -2.95 7.11
N THR A 690 1.38 -3.02 5.80
CA THR A 690 1.11 -1.95 4.84
C THR A 690 0.10 -2.47 3.81
N LEU A 691 -0.96 -1.71 3.59
CA LEU A 691 -1.93 -1.91 2.51
C LEU A 691 -1.64 -0.92 1.40
N TYR A 692 -1.76 -1.33 0.17
CA TYR A 692 -1.58 -0.44 -0.97
C TYR A 692 -2.38 -0.92 -2.17
N ALA A 693 -2.65 -0.03 -3.11
CA ALA A 693 -3.23 -0.39 -4.39
C ALA A 693 -2.87 0.64 -5.45
N ASP A 694 -2.85 0.20 -6.70
CA ASP A 694 -2.77 1.00 -7.91
C ASP A 694 -4.04 0.77 -8.73
N ALA A 695 -4.70 1.86 -9.15
CA ALA A 695 -5.89 1.88 -9.97
C ALA A 695 -5.58 2.60 -11.28
N TYR A 696 -5.89 1.97 -12.41
CA TYR A 696 -5.58 2.47 -13.74
C TYR A 696 -6.84 2.56 -14.60
N SER A 697 -7.08 3.72 -15.20
CA SER A 697 -8.24 4.00 -16.06
C SER A 697 -7.80 4.45 -17.44
N ASP A 698 -8.49 3.94 -18.46
CA ASP A 698 -8.36 4.35 -19.84
C ASP A 698 -9.43 5.36 -20.21
N ASP A 699 -9.14 6.25 -21.16
CA ASP A 699 -10.05 7.32 -21.65
C ASP A 699 -10.61 8.26 -20.57
N ASP A 700 -10.06 8.24 -19.37
CA ASP A 700 -10.42 9.17 -18.30
C ASP A 700 -9.20 10.00 -17.88
N PRO A 701 -9.05 11.22 -18.42
CA PRO A 701 -7.89 12.05 -18.12
C PRO A 701 -7.89 12.63 -16.70
N SER A 702 -8.95 12.38 -15.91
CA SER A 702 -9.07 12.86 -14.53
C SER A 702 -8.66 11.76 -13.56
N PRO A 703 -7.51 11.86 -12.90
CA PRO A 703 -7.06 10.84 -11.95
C PRO A 703 -7.97 10.75 -10.70
N ILE A 704 -8.78 11.77 -10.43
CA ILE A 704 -9.78 11.73 -9.34
C ILE A 704 -10.96 10.83 -9.73
N ALA A 705 -11.32 10.79 -11.00
CA ALA A 705 -12.37 9.91 -11.51
C ALA A 705 -11.87 8.50 -11.85
N ALA A 706 -10.55 8.30 -11.95
CA ALA A 706 -9.93 7.03 -12.31
C ALA A 706 -10.48 5.82 -11.53
N PRO A 707 -10.64 5.86 -10.20
CA PRO A 707 -11.15 4.71 -9.44
C PRO A 707 -12.51 4.19 -9.90
N ARG A 708 -13.33 5.02 -10.51
CA ARG A 708 -14.69 4.66 -10.96
C ARG A 708 -14.69 3.65 -12.11
N ARG A 709 -13.69 3.71 -12.99
CA ARG A 709 -13.57 2.85 -14.18
C ARG A 709 -12.30 2.00 -14.17
N ALA A 710 -11.56 2.04 -13.09
CA ALA A 710 -10.22 1.49 -13.02
C ALA A 710 -10.22 -0.04 -13.04
N VAL A 711 -9.15 -0.56 -13.60
CA VAL A 711 -8.58 -1.86 -13.24
C VAL A 711 -7.66 -1.67 -12.04
N TRP A 712 -7.45 -2.70 -11.23
CA TRP A 712 -6.84 -2.58 -9.92
C TRP A 712 -5.68 -3.55 -9.71
N SER A 713 -4.68 -3.08 -8.97
CA SER A 713 -3.57 -3.88 -8.47
C SER A 713 -3.41 -3.65 -6.96
N PRO A 714 -4.19 -4.37 -6.10
CA PRO A 714 -4.07 -4.28 -4.65
C PRO A 714 -2.94 -5.15 -4.12
N GLY A 715 -2.36 -4.73 -2.98
CA GLY A 715 -1.34 -5.48 -2.28
C GLY A 715 -1.40 -5.32 -0.77
N ILE A 716 -0.83 -6.31 -0.08
CA ILE A 716 -0.59 -6.30 1.35
C ILE A 716 0.84 -6.74 1.63
N TYR A 717 1.53 -6.00 2.46
CA TYR A 717 2.89 -6.30 2.88
C TYR A 717 2.97 -6.44 4.38
N PHE A 718 3.48 -7.58 4.82
CA PHE A 718 3.84 -7.87 6.20
C PHE A 718 5.36 -7.76 6.34
N ALA A 719 5.84 -6.68 6.93
CA ALA A 719 7.28 -6.42 7.09
C ALA A 719 7.98 -7.47 7.97
N ARG A 720 7.20 -8.13 8.82
CA ARG A 720 7.61 -9.27 9.64
C ARG A 720 6.44 -10.19 9.92
N LEU A 721 6.69 -11.49 10.01
CA LEU A 721 5.67 -12.44 10.40
C LEU A 721 5.68 -12.64 11.93
N PRO A 722 4.52 -12.92 12.55
CA PRO A 722 4.46 -13.35 13.94
C PRO A 722 5.36 -14.56 14.15
N PHE A 723 6.16 -14.58 15.20
CA PHE A 723 7.13 -15.64 15.55
C PHE A 723 8.32 -15.84 14.59
N LEU A 724 8.29 -15.24 13.39
CA LEU A 724 9.32 -15.35 12.35
C LEU A 724 9.80 -13.97 11.94
N SER A 725 10.40 -13.27 12.87
CA SER A 725 10.74 -11.85 12.75
C SER A 725 11.71 -11.52 11.62
N HIS A 726 12.51 -12.47 11.15
CA HIS A 726 13.38 -12.33 9.96
C HIS A 726 12.65 -12.56 8.64
N MET A 727 11.38 -12.97 8.67
CA MET A 727 10.59 -13.20 7.46
C MET A 727 9.61 -12.05 7.21
N ASP A 728 9.47 -11.73 5.95
CA ASP A 728 8.38 -10.89 5.44
C ASP A 728 7.44 -11.70 4.55
N LEU A 729 6.28 -11.14 4.26
CA LEU A 729 5.31 -11.70 3.31
C LEU A 729 4.67 -10.57 2.53
N ARG A 730 4.62 -10.70 1.23
CA ARG A 730 3.93 -9.81 0.32
C ARG A 730 2.95 -10.61 -0.52
N VAL A 731 1.70 -10.16 -0.57
CA VAL A 731 0.68 -10.74 -1.45
C VAL A 731 0.10 -9.62 -2.28
N GLU A 732 0.17 -9.78 -3.59
CA GLU A 732 -0.30 -8.80 -4.56
C GLU A 732 -1.23 -9.47 -5.57
N ALA A 733 -2.22 -8.75 -6.01
CA ALA A 733 -3.06 -9.15 -7.12
C ALA A 733 -3.09 -8.03 -8.15
N VAL A 734 -3.29 -8.36 -9.40
CA VAL A 734 -3.45 -7.41 -10.48
C VAL A 734 -4.50 -7.90 -11.46
N SER A 735 -5.32 -6.98 -11.95
CA SER A 735 -6.29 -7.26 -13.02
C SER A 735 -6.18 -6.18 -14.08
N SER A 736 -6.10 -6.56 -15.34
CA SER A 736 -6.32 -5.69 -16.49
C SER A 736 -7.69 -5.93 -17.14
N THR A 737 -8.49 -6.82 -16.56
CA THR A 737 -9.88 -7.08 -16.99
C THR A 737 -10.79 -6.01 -16.43
N GLY A 738 -11.38 -5.19 -17.27
CA GLY A 738 -12.30 -4.13 -16.86
C GLY A 738 -13.62 -4.66 -16.31
N LEU A 739 -14.08 -4.07 -15.22
CA LEU A 739 -15.40 -4.37 -14.64
C LEU A 739 -16.53 -3.56 -15.31
N ALA A 740 -16.21 -2.46 -15.97
CA ALA A 740 -17.19 -1.44 -16.39
C ALA A 740 -17.45 -1.38 -17.89
N THR A 741 -16.85 -2.23 -18.72
CA THR A 741 -17.03 -2.18 -20.17
C THR A 741 -17.61 -3.49 -20.70
N ASN A 742 -18.58 -3.38 -21.62
CA ASN A 742 -19.11 -4.53 -22.36
C ASN A 742 -18.10 -5.13 -23.35
N PHE A 743 -16.85 -4.62 -23.37
CA PHE A 743 -15.82 -4.93 -24.35
C PHE A 743 -14.63 -5.73 -23.80
N GLY A 744 -14.68 -6.16 -22.53
CA GLY A 744 -13.53 -6.82 -21.89
C GLY A 744 -12.40 -5.86 -21.50
N GLY A 745 -11.38 -6.36 -20.81
CA GLY A 745 -10.24 -5.57 -20.30
C GLY A 745 -9.21 -5.16 -21.34
N GLN A 746 -9.27 -5.71 -22.54
CA GLN A 746 -8.25 -5.52 -23.60
C GLN A 746 -8.00 -4.05 -23.97
N HIS A 747 -8.97 -3.16 -23.76
CA HIS A 747 -8.91 -1.74 -24.13
C HIS A 747 -8.02 -0.88 -23.22
N TYR A 748 -7.67 -1.33 -22.03
CA TYR A 748 -6.86 -0.54 -21.09
C TYR A 748 -5.43 -0.26 -21.58
N PHE A 749 -4.89 -1.12 -22.45
CA PHE A 749 -3.52 -1.02 -22.95
C PHE A 749 -3.41 -0.81 -24.46
N ILE A 750 -4.52 -0.62 -25.16
CA ILE A 750 -4.60 -0.38 -26.61
C ILE A 750 -5.60 0.75 -26.89
N ASN A 751 -5.39 1.44 -28.00
CA ASN A 751 -6.29 2.47 -28.49
C ASN A 751 -6.45 2.32 -30.00
N ASN A 752 -7.61 2.67 -30.55
CA ASN A 752 -7.91 2.56 -31.98
C ASN A 752 -6.94 3.32 -32.91
N GLN A 753 -6.20 4.29 -32.37
CA GLN A 753 -5.22 5.08 -33.11
C GLN A 753 -3.78 4.72 -32.75
N TYR A 754 -3.56 4.04 -31.62
CA TYR A 754 -2.25 3.62 -31.10
C TYR A 754 -2.26 2.12 -30.86
N LEU A 755 -2.27 1.34 -31.96
CA LEU A 755 -2.50 -0.12 -31.95
C LEU A 755 -1.40 -0.90 -31.22
N ASP A 756 -0.16 -0.42 -31.24
CA ASP A 756 0.94 -1.02 -30.47
C ASP A 756 0.79 -0.76 -28.96
N GLY A 757 -0.21 -0.01 -28.54
CA GLY A 757 -0.63 0.20 -27.15
C GLY A 757 0.47 0.75 -26.23
N ASN A 758 0.38 0.38 -24.95
CA ASN A 758 1.28 0.85 -23.90
C ASN A 758 2.58 0.06 -23.87
N THR A 759 3.29 0.00 -24.99
CA THR A 759 4.53 -0.80 -25.11
C THR A 759 5.77 0.05 -25.41
N ASN A 760 6.93 -0.51 -25.13
CA ASN A 760 8.20 -0.05 -25.68
C ASN A 760 8.98 -1.28 -26.17
N LYS A 761 9.27 -1.33 -27.46
CA LYS A 761 9.93 -2.47 -28.13
C LYS A 761 9.21 -3.82 -27.89
N GLY A 762 7.88 -3.81 -27.88
CA GLY A 762 7.04 -5.00 -27.71
C GLY A 762 6.82 -5.44 -26.25
N PHE A 763 7.42 -4.77 -25.27
CA PHE A 763 7.16 -5.03 -23.85
C PHE A 763 6.21 -3.97 -23.27
N LEU A 764 5.23 -4.40 -22.47
CA LEU A 764 4.37 -3.49 -21.74
C LEU A 764 5.18 -2.54 -20.85
N LEU A 765 4.90 -1.24 -20.91
CA LEU A 765 5.53 -0.22 -20.05
C LEU A 765 5.21 -0.44 -18.58
N GLY A 766 3.99 -0.89 -18.30
CA GLY A 766 3.50 -1.22 -16.97
C GLY A 766 3.62 -2.71 -16.65
N ASN A 767 2.57 -3.25 -16.04
CA ASN A 767 2.53 -4.62 -15.54
C ASN A 767 2.49 -5.65 -16.67
N ALA A 768 3.22 -6.75 -16.52
CA ALA A 768 3.29 -7.85 -17.48
C ALA A 768 2.07 -8.79 -17.44
N VAL A 769 1.02 -8.46 -16.72
CA VAL A 769 -0.22 -9.27 -16.64
C VAL A 769 -0.92 -9.46 -17.98
N GLY A 770 -0.63 -8.59 -18.95
CA GLY A 770 -1.22 -8.65 -20.30
C GLY A 770 -2.48 -7.78 -20.44
N ARG A 771 -3.06 -7.83 -21.64
CA ARG A 771 -4.19 -6.97 -22.06
C ARG A 771 -5.52 -7.34 -21.40
N ASP A 772 -5.74 -8.61 -21.09
CA ASP A 772 -6.92 -9.10 -20.36
C ASP A 772 -6.50 -10.21 -19.40
N GLY A 773 -5.68 -9.83 -18.41
CA GLY A 773 -5.08 -10.73 -17.46
C GLY A 773 -5.53 -10.50 -16.02
N ARG A 774 -5.46 -11.56 -15.23
CA ARG A 774 -5.64 -11.51 -13.77
C ARG A 774 -4.56 -12.33 -13.12
N ALA A 775 -3.71 -11.68 -12.33
CA ALA A 775 -2.65 -12.40 -11.63
C ALA A 775 -2.76 -12.21 -10.12
N ILE A 776 -2.31 -13.23 -9.40
CA ILE A 776 -2.01 -13.17 -7.98
C ILE A 776 -0.57 -13.64 -7.77
N GLU A 777 0.15 -12.92 -6.93
CA GLU A 777 1.51 -13.25 -6.55
C GLU A 777 1.67 -13.20 -5.04
N ALA A 778 2.32 -14.22 -4.47
CA ALA A 778 2.71 -14.26 -3.07
C ALA A 778 4.22 -14.49 -2.99
N ARG A 779 4.92 -13.64 -2.23
CA ARG A 779 6.37 -13.73 -1.97
C ARG A 779 6.63 -13.70 -0.48
N THR A 780 7.50 -14.57 -0.02
CA THR A 780 8.01 -14.55 1.35
C THR A 780 9.52 -14.56 1.32
N GLY A 781 10.13 -13.64 2.06
CA GLY A 781 11.58 -13.48 2.13
C GLY A 781 12.12 -13.76 3.51
N TYR A 782 13.27 -14.42 3.60
CA TYR A 782 14.07 -14.53 4.82
C TYR A 782 15.27 -13.60 4.73
N TRP A 783 15.41 -12.70 5.70
CA TRP A 783 16.43 -11.67 5.75
C TRP A 783 17.57 -12.08 6.70
N PHE A 784 18.72 -12.37 6.15
CA PHE A 784 19.97 -12.56 6.89
C PHE A 784 20.63 -11.20 7.18
N SER A 785 20.64 -10.31 6.17
CA SER A 785 21.00 -8.89 6.24
C SER A 785 20.24 -8.14 5.14
N ALA A 786 20.48 -6.85 4.91
CA ALA A 786 19.86 -6.13 3.81
C ALA A 786 20.34 -6.63 2.43
N ARG A 787 21.60 -7.02 2.33
CA ARG A 787 22.25 -7.51 1.10
C ARG A 787 22.18 -9.03 0.91
N THR A 788 21.83 -9.78 1.97
CA THR A 788 21.71 -11.25 1.93
C THR A 788 20.31 -11.68 2.29
N ARG A 789 19.56 -12.16 1.28
CA ARG A 789 18.14 -12.51 1.39
C ARG A 789 17.83 -13.71 0.51
N LEU A 790 16.92 -14.55 0.98
CA LEU A 790 16.32 -15.62 0.20
C LEU A 790 14.81 -15.38 0.12
N GLU A 791 14.26 -15.39 -1.07
CA GLU A 791 12.84 -15.18 -1.34
C GLU A 791 12.26 -16.36 -2.09
N LEU A 792 11.09 -16.83 -1.67
CA LEU A 792 10.27 -17.81 -2.35
C LEU A 792 9.01 -17.10 -2.87
N GLY A 793 8.63 -17.41 -4.10
CA GLY A 793 7.46 -16.80 -4.72
C GLY A 793 6.60 -17.80 -5.48
N TYR A 794 5.32 -17.50 -5.52
CA TYR A 794 4.33 -18.16 -6.34
C TYR A 794 3.52 -17.13 -7.08
N ARG A 795 3.29 -17.32 -8.38
CA ARG A 795 2.46 -16.47 -9.20
C ARG A 795 1.54 -17.30 -10.09
N GLN A 796 0.29 -16.88 -10.21
CA GLN A 796 -0.63 -17.41 -11.21
C GLN A 796 -1.24 -16.26 -12.00
N ASN A 797 -1.14 -16.33 -13.32
CA ASN A 797 -1.77 -15.39 -14.24
C ASN A 797 -2.81 -16.14 -15.10
N LYS A 798 -3.99 -15.56 -15.27
CA LYS A 798 -5.07 -16.05 -16.13
C LYS A 798 -5.38 -15.02 -17.19
N ILE A 799 -5.42 -15.45 -18.44
CA ILE A 799 -5.79 -14.64 -19.60
C ILE A 799 -7.27 -14.90 -19.89
N GLY A 800 -8.05 -13.85 -20.14
CA GLY A 800 -9.49 -13.92 -20.35
C GLY A 800 -9.87 -14.53 -21.70
N ASN A 801 -11.01 -15.24 -21.72
CA ASN A 801 -11.55 -15.85 -22.94
C ASN A 801 -12.11 -14.81 -23.93
N ASP A 802 -12.48 -13.64 -23.43
CA ASP A 802 -13.02 -12.54 -24.25
C ASP A 802 -11.92 -11.88 -25.12
N TYR A 803 -10.68 -12.02 -24.69
CA TYR A 803 -9.51 -11.53 -25.40
C TYR A 803 -8.86 -12.62 -26.26
N LEU A 804 -8.46 -13.73 -25.63
CA LEU A 804 -7.75 -14.81 -26.31
C LEU A 804 -8.65 -16.05 -26.41
N PRO A 805 -8.90 -16.59 -27.63
CA PRO A 805 -9.74 -17.78 -27.77
C PRO A 805 -9.30 -18.93 -26.85
N ASN A 806 -10.23 -19.43 -26.04
CA ASN A 806 -10.00 -20.40 -24.96
C ASN A 806 -9.13 -19.91 -23.80
N GLY A 807 -8.78 -18.63 -23.75
CA GLY A 807 -8.00 -18.01 -22.67
C GLY A 807 -6.64 -18.64 -22.43
N GLY A 808 -6.12 -18.43 -21.22
CA GLY A 808 -4.85 -19.02 -20.82
C GLY A 808 -4.65 -19.06 -19.31
N THR A 809 -3.75 -19.92 -18.85
CA THR A 809 -3.28 -19.95 -17.46
C THR A 809 -1.79 -20.16 -17.44
N ILE A 810 -1.08 -19.31 -16.71
CA ILE A 810 0.36 -19.38 -16.45
C ILE A 810 0.54 -19.51 -14.96
N THR A 811 1.37 -20.45 -14.51
CA THR A 811 1.63 -20.67 -13.08
C THR A 811 3.13 -20.82 -12.88
N ASP A 812 3.68 -19.99 -12.00
CA ASP A 812 5.10 -19.90 -11.69
C ASP A 812 5.34 -20.21 -10.21
N GLY A 813 6.36 -20.99 -9.94
CA GLY A 813 7.02 -21.06 -8.65
C GLY A 813 8.47 -20.62 -8.81
N PHE A 814 8.94 -19.69 -7.99
CA PHE A 814 10.29 -19.16 -8.16
C PHE A 814 11.03 -18.94 -6.84
N VAL A 815 12.34 -18.94 -6.95
CA VAL A 815 13.28 -18.63 -5.87
C VAL A 815 14.16 -17.47 -6.34
N ASN A 816 14.25 -16.44 -5.52
CA ASN A 816 15.16 -15.33 -5.72
C ASN A 816 16.10 -15.23 -4.52
N GLY A 817 17.40 -15.22 -4.75
CA GLY A 817 18.41 -15.16 -3.70
C GLY A 817 19.42 -14.06 -3.97
N SER A 818 19.81 -13.34 -2.93
CA SER A 818 20.97 -12.44 -2.95
C SER A 818 21.91 -12.81 -1.83
N TYR A 819 23.21 -12.80 -2.11
CA TYR A 819 24.25 -13.11 -1.16
C TYR A 819 25.45 -12.17 -1.32
N ALA A 820 25.73 -11.40 -0.29
CA ALA A 820 26.90 -10.55 -0.24
C ALA A 820 28.08 -11.32 0.35
N PHE A 821 29.13 -11.56 -0.45
CA PHE A 821 30.38 -12.16 0.02
C PHE A 821 31.17 -11.22 0.93
N ASN A 822 31.11 -9.93 0.61
CA ASN A 822 31.70 -8.82 1.36
C ASN A 822 31.08 -7.49 0.87
N SER A 823 31.65 -6.34 1.25
CA SER A 823 31.19 -5.01 0.82
C SER A 823 31.20 -4.83 -0.71
N HIS A 824 32.11 -5.51 -1.43
CA HIS A 824 32.38 -5.29 -2.85
C HIS A 824 31.75 -6.34 -3.77
N TRP A 825 31.50 -7.56 -3.30
CA TRP A 825 31.04 -8.66 -4.14
C TRP A 825 29.68 -9.17 -3.69
N GLN A 826 28.78 -9.27 -4.63
CA GLN A 826 27.43 -9.81 -4.44
C GLN A 826 27.08 -10.80 -5.56
N ALA A 827 26.45 -11.91 -5.20
CA ALA A 827 25.80 -12.80 -6.13
C ALA A 827 24.27 -12.67 -6.01
N GLN A 828 23.59 -12.78 -7.13
CA GLN A 828 22.13 -12.87 -7.20
C GLN A 828 21.76 -14.09 -8.05
N ILE A 829 20.77 -14.85 -7.61
CA ILE A 829 20.26 -16.02 -8.32
C ILE A 829 18.75 -15.94 -8.41
N PHE A 830 18.22 -16.23 -9.56
CA PHE A 830 16.80 -16.40 -9.80
C PHE A 830 16.57 -17.73 -10.49
N THR A 831 15.62 -18.51 -10.00
CA THR A 831 15.19 -19.77 -10.64
C THR A 831 13.67 -19.84 -10.63
N GLN A 832 13.08 -20.29 -11.71
CA GLN A 832 11.64 -20.36 -11.90
C GLN A 832 11.28 -21.69 -12.59
N TYR A 833 10.24 -22.32 -12.05
CA TYR A 833 9.48 -23.34 -12.73
C TYR A 833 8.15 -22.74 -13.19
N GLU A 834 7.90 -22.78 -14.48
CA GLU A 834 6.72 -22.23 -15.14
C GLU A 834 5.91 -23.37 -15.77
N ARG A 835 4.61 -23.33 -15.59
CA ARG A 835 3.65 -24.15 -16.31
C ARG A 835 2.62 -23.25 -16.96
N PHE A 836 2.42 -23.40 -18.27
CA PHE A 836 1.36 -22.65 -18.94
C PHE A 836 0.51 -23.52 -19.86
N LEU A 837 -0.75 -23.13 -20.01
CA LEU A 837 -1.73 -23.66 -20.96
C LEU A 837 -2.38 -22.47 -21.64
N ILE A 838 -2.01 -22.21 -22.89
CA ILE A 838 -2.54 -21.14 -23.73
C ILE A 838 -2.84 -21.79 -25.10
N PRO A 839 -4.08 -22.33 -25.29
CA PRO A 839 -4.39 -23.14 -26.45
C PRO A 839 -4.16 -22.45 -27.79
N SER A 840 -4.41 -21.14 -27.85
CA SER A 840 -4.21 -20.31 -29.05
C SER A 840 -2.72 -20.05 -29.37
N TYR A 841 -1.83 -20.25 -28.39
CA TYR A 841 -0.37 -20.09 -28.56
C TYR A 841 0.33 -21.40 -28.83
N MET A 842 0.10 -22.44 -28.02
CA MET A 842 0.67 -23.77 -28.14
C MET A 842 -0.31 -24.84 -27.67
N THR A 843 -0.37 -25.95 -28.37
CA THR A 843 -1.24 -27.07 -27.99
C THR A 843 -0.73 -27.77 -26.74
N GLY A 844 -1.67 -28.07 -25.84
CA GLY A 844 -1.41 -28.77 -24.58
C GLY A 844 -0.70 -27.94 -23.52
N SER A 845 -0.48 -28.55 -22.36
CA SER A 845 0.22 -27.90 -21.24
C SER A 845 1.72 -27.92 -21.48
N GLN A 846 2.34 -26.77 -21.40
CA GLN A 846 3.77 -26.56 -21.54
C GLN A 846 4.43 -26.41 -20.16
N HIS A 847 5.69 -26.80 -20.08
CA HIS A 847 6.51 -26.73 -18.86
C HIS A 847 7.85 -26.08 -19.18
N ASN A 848 8.29 -25.20 -18.33
CA ASN A 848 9.54 -24.50 -18.50
C ASN A 848 10.31 -24.41 -17.19
N THR A 849 11.61 -24.61 -17.24
CA THR A 849 12.53 -24.30 -16.15
C THR A 849 13.50 -23.25 -16.63
N SER A 850 13.60 -22.18 -15.90
CA SER A 850 14.41 -21.04 -16.27
C SER A 850 15.11 -20.45 -15.07
N GLY A 851 16.14 -19.63 -15.30
CA GLY A 851 16.82 -18.93 -14.23
C GLY A 851 18.05 -18.18 -14.73
N TRP A 852 18.61 -17.39 -13.84
CA TRP A 852 19.86 -16.68 -14.10
C TRP A 852 20.69 -16.54 -12.81
N LEU A 853 22.00 -16.40 -13.00
CA LEU A 853 22.98 -16.08 -11.97
C LEU A 853 23.68 -14.79 -12.39
N GLN A 854 23.74 -13.82 -11.48
CA GLN A 854 24.47 -12.57 -11.64
C GLN A 854 25.53 -12.44 -10.54
N ILE A 855 26.73 -12.06 -10.93
CA ILE A 855 27.80 -11.68 -9.98
C ILE A 855 28.14 -10.23 -10.27
N ALA A 856 28.09 -9.41 -9.24
CA ALA A 856 28.40 -7.99 -9.30
C ALA A 856 29.59 -7.65 -8.39
N TRP A 857 30.45 -6.81 -8.90
CA TRP A 857 31.56 -6.18 -8.21
C TRP A 857 31.32 -4.69 -8.11
N THR A 858 31.34 -4.16 -6.89
CA THR A 858 31.19 -2.73 -6.57
C THR A 858 32.52 -2.18 -6.10
N PRO A 859 33.34 -1.62 -6.96
CA PRO A 859 34.65 -1.09 -6.59
C PRO A 859 34.55 0.26 -5.86
N GLU A 860 35.46 0.50 -4.92
CA GLU A 860 35.64 1.81 -4.30
C GLU A 860 36.59 2.67 -5.18
N LEU A 861 36.26 2.81 -6.46
CA LEU A 861 37.03 3.63 -7.38
C LEU A 861 36.35 4.99 -7.56
N HIS A 862 36.83 5.97 -6.80
CA HIS A 862 36.38 7.35 -6.86
C HIS A 862 37.46 8.25 -7.42
N LEU A 863 37.13 9.05 -8.43
CA LEU A 863 37.94 10.13 -8.91
C LEU A 863 37.51 11.41 -8.17
N HIS A 864 38.36 11.89 -7.30
CA HIS A 864 38.23 13.18 -6.61
C HIS A 864 38.99 14.25 -7.38
N LYS A 865 38.48 15.48 -7.35
CA LYS A 865 39.18 16.63 -7.93
C LYS A 865 40.11 17.26 -6.88
#